data_b8e75f645316bd7cf983065cefba22a4
#
_entry.id   b8e75f645316bd7cf983065cefba22a4
#
_cell.length_a   1.000
_cell.length_b   1.000
_cell.length_c   1.000
_cell.angle_alpha   90.00
_cell.angle_beta   90.00
_cell.angle_gamma   90.00
#
_symmetry.space_group_name_H-M   'P 1'
#
loop_
_entity.id
_entity.type
_entity.pdbx_description
1 polymer ?
#
loop_
_entity_poly.entity_id
_entity_poly.type
_entity_poly.pdbx_seq_one_letter_code
_entity_poly.pdbx_strand_id
1 'polypeptide(L)'
;MQQRAACPHFMASGQNNTPYPPFRSALAQVILVLGAMAAVFLAGSARQGATGLFFVSAGLAMILFAPNRIVPLRYWLLCAGILGASALSLLPQAWFPTPEWRLGLLRYQAFPSLPWISLAPRETIYWIALLAGALAAGLFSLGHPVRSAAKVYIALLGLLACAAYASVAIYAKTTGWEYPFFDRRGWSPPDFGFFPNRNHTAALLVSGSILALGLIREAWSGRRPLVFLLAVPSFGVCVYSLLFYSISRGGVVFLVVGVALWLIALGKSHRTLPLLVSSVVLAASVAWIFLVSEGQAKSRIFEFLGLGESSTSGLFQGDLRSKIFLDTLHIIRDYPLTGTGLGTFGYVFPFYMKASIDEAVPIHPESDWLMLAAEAGIPALLLAFALLGFLVRDVFCLRDTGSWPLRWAVVAAALTVMLHGFVDVPVHRIELGWWILVLAGLALGNPAMTQTEKSSAWLVQRLVFGVCGAVLLAGGVILIRSQWFKEHPFPPYRGKLIVEQIRQLNAEGRSRDAIELGHAELSLSPMERGLYRELGYSEISGNGSLGVADAAFAAERALNPTSAKIPYDQGILWMNRDISRTAPLWGEALRNHARIQQGGGYANLVEYYGRLLSQAKPHPLLFQALGEFSTLSPDLQIVWMASSPNVRMEDVANDPAFLERLTPAQRREFLISWFNRGGRHALENFLLANPDWEDTAWPVRVRQMLEKKNYAEAIEAVKRRYNLDLSLPVLDSHVLEGSDPPVDLSARVAYFVARGNSVTARREVAESAQAKQPEGLRLRCILALKAGDAQAAWSALQAYLNETKRGNFP
;
A
#
# COMPACT_ATOMS: atom_id res chain seq x y z
N MET A 1 0.08 -46.27 21.48
CA MET A 1 0.14 -47.25 20.36
C MET A 1 -0.99 -47.12 19.31
N GLN A 2 -1.90 -46.16 19.44
CA GLN A 2 -3.09 -46.04 18.54
C GLN A 2 -3.00 -45.02 17.40
N GLN A 3 -1.86 -44.34 17.17
CA GLN A 3 -1.72 -43.30 16.11
C GLN A 3 -1.05 -43.77 14.80
N ARG A 4 -0.75 -45.10 14.67
CA ARG A 4 -0.12 -45.62 13.44
C ARG A 4 -1.06 -45.84 12.26
N ALA A 5 -2.38 -45.76 12.46
CA ALA A 5 -3.37 -46.14 11.42
C ALA A 5 -3.63 -45.01 10.37
N ALA A 6 -3.12 -43.78 10.51
CA ALA A 6 -3.51 -42.65 9.68
C ALA A 6 -2.62 -42.37 8.45
N CYS A 7 -1.51 -43.07 8.24
CA CYS A 7 -0.59 -42.85 7.11
C CYS A 7 -0.16 -44.15 6.39
N PRO A 8 -1.05 -44.97 5.84
CA PRO A 8 -0.67 -46.27 5.27
C PRO A 8 0.17 -46.21 4.00
N HIS A 9 0.16 -45.10 3.27
CA HIS A 9 0.89 -44.98 1.99
C HIS A 9 2.36 -44.56 2.13
N PHE A 10 2.85 -44.24 3.34
CA PHE A 10 4.22 -43.79 3.56
C PHE A 10 5.18 -44.86 4.12
N MET A 11 4.67 -46.08 4.46
CA MET A 11 5.43 -47.09 5.20
C MET A 11 5.65 -48.42 4.47
N ALA A 12 5.54 -48.52 3.18
CA ALA A 12 5.82 -49.76 2.47
C ALA A 12 6.95 -49.60 1.47
N SER A 13 8.12 -50.06 1.81
CA SER A 13 8.99 -50.95 1.02
C SER A 13 10.46 -50.84 1.47
N GLY A 14 11.05 -52.03 1.55
CA GLY A 14 12.36 -52.30 2.08
C GLY A 14 13.50 -51.72 1.28
N GLN A 15 14.66 -51.84 1.92
CA GLN A 15 15.97 -51.56 1.41
C GLN A 15 16.18 -52.18 0.02
N ASN A 16 16.15 -51.38 -1.03
CA ASN A 16 16.85 -51.73 -2.27
C ASN A 16 17.64 -50.48 -2.75
N ASN A 17 18.95 -50.64 -2.75
CA ASN A 17 19.92 -49.69 -3.23
C ASN A 17 19.74 -49.49 -4.74
N THR A 18 19.29 -48.32 -5.15
CA THR A 18 19.30 -47.91 -6.55
C THR A 18 20.14 -46.67 -6.78
N PRO A 19 20.87 -46.62 -7.88
CA PRO A 19 22.03 -45.75 -8.09
C PRO A 19 21.70 -44.43 -8.79
N TYR A 20 20.67 -43.67 -8.30
CA TYR A 20 20.59 -42.28 -8.75
C TYR A 20 21.44 -41.39 -7.81
N PRO A 21 22.41 -40.65 -8.34
CA PRO A 21 23.28 -39.87 -7.51
C PRO A 21 22.48 -38.80 -6.78
N PRO A 22 22.52 -38.78 -5.43
CA PRO A 22 21.79 -37.81 -4.59
C PRO A 22 22.18 -36.36 -4.91
N PHE A 23 23.28 -36.17 -5.61
CA PHE A 23 23.77 -34.89 -6.10
C PHE A 23 22.80 -34.22 -7.11
N ARG A 24 22.15 -34.98 -8.02
CA ARG A 24 21.24 -34.40 -9.03
C ARG A 24 20.01 -33.74 -8.41
N SER A 25 19.38 -34.37 -7.42
CA SER A 25 18.25 -33.76 -6.68
C SER A 25 18.70 -32.52 -5.91
N ALA A 26 19.87 -32.57 -5.27
CA ALA A 26 20.39 -31.41 -4.56
C ALA A 26 20.68 -30.24 -5.53
N LEU A 27 21.27 -30.51 -6.68
CA LEU A 27 21.55 -29.47 -7.69
C LEU A 27 20.26 -28.87 -8.27
N ALA A 28 19.22 -29.69 -8.54
CA ALA A 28 17.92 -29.21 -8.96
C ALA A 28 17.32 -28.24 -7.93
N GLN A 29 17.35 -28.56 -6.64
CA GLN A 29 16.86 -27.70 -5.57
C GLN A 29 17.69 -26.43 -5.42
N VAL A 30 19.03 -26.51 -5.55
CA VAL A 30 19.92 -25.34 -5.54
C VAL A 30 19.55 -24.35 -6.65
N ILE A 31 19.33 -24.86 -7.88
CA ILE A 31 18.93 -24.01 -9.03
C ILE A 31 17.59 -23.31 -8.75
N LEU A 32 16.60 -24.02 -8.18
CA LEU A 32 15.30 -23.42 -7.81
C LEU A 32 15.46 -22.34 -6.73
N VAL A 33 16.27 -22.60 -5.68
CA VAL A 33 16.54 -21.61 -4.61
C VAL A 33 17.23 -20.38 -5.18
N LEU A 34 18.27 -20.55 -5.99
CA LEU A 34 18.98 -19.44 -6.60
C LEU A 34 18.08 -18.64 -7.55
N GLY A 35 17.28 -19.33 -8.36
CA GLY A 35 16.31 -18.68 -9.25
C GLY A 35 15.26 -17.87 -8.50
N ALA A 36 14.68 -18.43 -7.42
CA ALA A 36 13.72 -17.72 -6.58
C ALA A 36 14.36 -16.51 -5.88
N MET A 37 15.58 -16.65 -5.36
CA MET A 37 16.27 -15.54 -4.69
C MET A 37 16.72 -14.46 -5.68
N ALA A 38 17.22 -14.82 -6.87
CA ALA A 38 17.52 -13.86 -7.92
C ALA A 38 16.27 -13.04 -8.32
N ALA A 39 15.13 -13.70 -8.42
CA ALA A 39 13.87 -13.02 -8.67
C ALA A 39 13.47 -12.06 -7.52
N VAL A 40 13.67 -12.46 -6.25
CA VAL A 40 13.45 -11.62 -5.06
C VAL A 40 14.33 -10.36 -5.09
N PHE A 41 15.60 -10.47 -5.48
CA PHE A 41 16.49 -9.30 -5.62
C PHE A 41 16.03 -8.34 -6.72
N LEU A 42 15.34 -8.82 -7.74
CA LEU A 42 14.83 -8.01 -8.87
C LEU A 42 13.38 -7.55 -8.69
N ALA A 43 12.71 -7.92 -7.60
CA ALA A 43 11.27 -7.73 -7.39
C ALA A 43 10.80 -6.25 -7.45
N GLY A 44 11.69 -5.30 -7.17
CA GLY A 44 11.35 -3.87 -7.17
C GLY A 44 11.26 -3.22 -8.55
N SER A 45 11.96 -3.76 -9.57
CA SER A 45 12.20 -3.01 -10.80
C SER A 45 11.78 -3.72 -12.08
N ALA A 46 11.79 -5.04 -12.06
CA ALA A 46 11.72 -5.83 -13.27
C ALA A 46 10.83 -7.06 -13.09
N ARG A 47 9.53 -6.84 -12.81
CA ARG A 47 8.58 -7.93 -12.59
C ARG A 47 8.65 -9.02 -13.66
N GLN A 48 8.63 -8.65 -14.93
CA GLN A 48 8.72 -9.63 -16.03
C GLN A 48 10.11 -10.25 -16.11
N GLY A 49 11.16 -9.46 -15.93
CA GLY A 49 12.53 -9.96 -15.90
C GLY A 49 12.81 -10.89 -14.71
N ALA A 50 12.29 -10.55 -13.51
CA ALA A 50 12.38 -11.41 -12.33
C ALA A 50 11.67 -12.74 -12.56
N THR A 51 10.45 -12.72 -13.07
CA THR A 51 9.68 -13.90 -13.48
C THR A 51 10.45 -14.71 -14.53
N GLY A 52 11.01 -14.04 -15.53
CA GLY A 52 11.79 -14.66 -16.59
C GLY A 52 13.00 -15.42 -16.07
N LEU A 53 13.76 -14.84 -15.14
CA LEU A 53 14.92 -15.51 -14.52
C LEU A 53 14.52 -16.76 -13.73
N PHE A 54 13.44 -16.69 -12.95
CA PHE A 54 12.94 -17.86 -12.25
C PHE A 54 12.51 -18.95 -13.24
N PHE A 55 11.76 -18.58 -14.28
CA PHE A 55 11.28 -19.53 -15.28
C PHE A 55 12.41 -20.17 -16.07
N VAL A 56 13.45 -19.41 -16.44
CA VAL A 56 14.67 -19.97 -17.05
C VAL A 56 15.33 -20.96 -16.10
N SER A 57 15.50 -20.61 -14.83
CA SER A 57 16.12 -21.47 -13.82
C SER A 57 15.30 -22.75 -13.60
N ALA A 58 13.98 -22.65 -13.42
CA ALA A 58 13.08 -23.78 -13.24
C ALA A 58 13.00 -24.63 -14.50
N GLY A 59 12.92 -24.01 -15.68
CA GLY A 59 12.89 -24.68 -16.98
C GLY A 59 14.14 -25.48 -17.23
N LEU A 60 15.32 -24.92 -17.02
CA LEU A 60 16.60 -25.63 -17.11
C LEU A 60 16.65 -26.80 -16.12
N ALA A 61 16.25 -26.60 -14.88
CA ALA A 61 16.22 -27.67 -13.89
C ALA A 61 15.31 -28.82 -14.32
N MET A 62 14.11 -28.55 -14.85
CA MET A 62 13.15 -29.55 -15.33
C MET A 62 13.65 -30.35 -16.55
N ILE A 63 14.38 -29.68 -17.45
CA ILE A 63 14.96 -30.33 -18.64
C ILE A 63 16.17 -31.21 -18.25
N LEU A 64 17.07 -30.70 -17.41
CA LEU A 64 18.33 -31.35 -17.07
C LEU A 64 18.19 -32.49 -16.06
N PHE A 65 17.21 -32.41 -15.16
CA PHE A 65 17.04 -33.34 -14.06
C PHE A 65 15.71 -34.11 -14.14
N ALA A 66 15.80 -35.42 -14.31
CA ALA A 66 14.64 -36.28 -14.21
C ALA A 66 14.19 -36.40 -12.73
N PRO A 67 12.88 -36.43 -12.43
CA PRO A 67 12.39 -36.58 -11.07
C PRO A 67 12.83 -37.92 -10.49
N ASN A 68 13.25 -37.90 -9.22
CA ASN A 68 13.68 -39.12 -8.50
C ASN A 68 12.50 -39.80 -7.77
N ARG A 69 11.33 -39.17 -7.79
CA ARG A 69 10.13 -39.65 -7.12
C ARG A 69 8.91 -39.33 -7.96
N ILE A 70 7.94 -40.22 -7.92
CA ILE A 70 6.59 -39.95 -8.45
C ILE A 70 5.87 -39.02 -7.46
N VAL A 71 5.46 -37.87 -7.93
CA VAL A 71 4.62 -36.92 -7.17
C VAL A 71 3.21 -37.53 -7.03
N PRO A 72 2.64 -37.61 -5.81
CA PRO A 72 1.32 -38.18 -5.61
C PRO A 72 0.25 -37.51 -6.46
N LEU A 73 -0.65 -38.30 -7.05
CA LEU A 73 -1.69 -37.84 -7.97
C LEU A 73 -2.55 -36.73 -7.37
N ARG A 74 -2.82 -36.76 -6.05
CA ARG A 74 -3.59 -35.69 -5.36
C ARG A 74 -3.03 -34.30 -5.55
N TYR A 75 -1.68 -34.12 -5.59
CA TYR A 75 -1.06 -32.83 -5.84
C TYR A 75 -1.28 -32.34 -7.27
N TRP A 76 -1.19 -33.25 -8.25
CA TRP A 76 -1.51 -32.95 -9.64
C TRP A 76 -2.96 -32.53 -9.81
N LEU A 77 -3.91 -33.28 -9.19
CA LEU A 77 -5.33 -32.96 -9.26
C LEU A 77 -5.67 -31.63 -8.59
N LEU A 78 -5.07 -31.32 -7.44
CA LEU A 78 -5.29 -30.04 -6.78
C LEU A 78 -4.73 -28.87 -7.61
N CYS A 79 -3.51 -29.00 -8.14
CA CYS A 79 -2.95 -27.97 -9.01
C CYS A 79 -3.77 -27.78 -10.29
N ALA A 80 -4.17 -28.87 -10.95
CA ALA A 80 -5.05 -28.82 -12.11
C ALA A 80 -6.42 -28.20 -11.78
N GLY A 81 -6.98 -28.54 -10.60
CA GLY A 81 -8.23 -27.96 -10.10
C GLY A 81 -8.14 -26.47 -9.87
N ILE A 82 -7.04 -25.98 -9.24
CA ILE A 82 -6.80 -24.54 -9.04
C ILE A 82 -6.72 -23.82 -10.40
N LEU A 83 -5.96 -24.36 -11.36
CA LEU A 83 -5.86 -23.78 -12.70
C LEU A 83 -7.20 -23.82 -13.44
N GLY A 84 -7.94 -24.94 -13.36
CA GLY A 84 -9.27 -25.10 -13.95
C GLY A 84 -10.27 -24.10 -13.35
N ALA A 85 -10.31 -23.97 -12.03
CA ALA A 85 -11.15 -22.98 -11.35
C ALA A 85 -10.80 -21.54 -11.79
N SER A 86 -9.50 -21.19 -11.86
CA SER A 86 -9.05 -19.88 -12.34
C SER A 86 -9.43 -19.62 -13.80
N ALA A 87 -9.51 -20.66 -14.63
CA ALA A 87 -9.90 -20.58 -16.04
C ALA A 87 -11.42 -20.41 -16.25
N LEU A 88 -12.27 -20.66 -15.21
CA LEU A 88 -13.72 -20.47 -15.33
C LEU A 88 -14.09 -19.02 -15.67
N SER A 89 -13.28 -18.05 -15.29
CA SER A 89 -13.47 -16.64 -15.64
C SER A 89 -13.30 -16.34 -17.16
N LEU A 90 -12.76 -17.27 -17.92
CA LEU A 90 -12.66 -17.19 -19.39
C LEU A 90 -13.89 -17.77 -20.09
N LEU A 91 -14.92 -18.22 -19.36
CA LEU A 91 -16.20 -18.64 -19.92
C LEU A 91 -17.03 -17.44 -20.41
N PRO A 92 -17.96 -17.66 -21.36
CA PRO A 92 -18.86 -16.61 -21.82
C PRO A 92 -19.69 -16.01 -20.68
N GLN A 93 -19.75 -14.68 -20.62
CA GLN A 93 -20.57 -13.97 -19.63
C GLN A 93 -22.06 -14.33 -19.74
N ALA A 94 -22.54 -14.62 -20.94
CA ALA A 94 -23.94 -14.96 -21.18
C ALA A 94 -24.42 -16.23 -20.42
N TRP A 95 -23.52 -17.04 -19.91
CA TRP A 95 -23.86 -18.22 -19.10
C TRP A 95 -24.12 -17.91 -17.63
N PHE A 96 -23.84 -16.69 -17.19
CA PHE A 96 -23.90 -16.26 -15.79
C PHE A 96 -24.70 -14.97 -15.65
N PRO A 97 -25.25 -14.67 -14.47
CA PRO A 97 -25.88 -13.39 -14.19
C PRO A 97 -24.90 -12.24 -14.45
N THR A 98 -25.40 -11.20 -15.12
CA THR A 98 -24.56 -10.02 -15.44
C THR A 98 -24.88 -8.91 -14.45
N PRO A 99 -23.90 -8.43 -13.65
CA PRO A 99 -24.08 -7.33 -12.73
C PRO A 99 -24.50 -6.03 -13.44
N GLU A 100 -25.29 -5.19 -12.75
CA GLU A 100 -25.82 -3.93 -13.31
C GLU A 100 -24.73 -2.98 -13.81
N TRP A 101 -23.63 -2.84 -13.06
CA TRP A 101 -22.52 -1.98 -13.47
C TRP A 101 -21.93 -2.40 -14.83
N ARG A 102 -21.89 -3.69 -15.11
CA ARG A 102 -21.39 -4.22 -16.39
C ARG A 102 -22.35 -3.93 -17.54
N LEU A 103 -23.64 -4.04 -17.30
CA LEU A 103 -24.67 -3.60 -18.26
C LEU A 103 -24.55 -2.09 -18.54
N GLY A 104 -24.19 -1.33 -17.50
CA GLY A 104 -23.90 0.10 -17.60
C GLY A 104 -22.75 0.40 -18.57
N LEU A 105 -21.63 -0.35 -18.49
CA LEU A 105 -20.49 -0.19 -19.40
C LEU A 105 -20.86 -0.43 -20.88
N LEU A 106 -21.68 -1.45 -21.14
CA LEU A 106 -22.07 -1.79 -22.52
C LEU A 106 -22.95 -0.71 -23.21
N ARG A 107 -23.46 0.28 -22.46
CA ARG A 107 -24.17 1.43 -23.01
C ARG A 107 -23.25 2.47 -23.65
N TYR A 108 -21.95 2.44 -23.33
CA TYR A 108 -20.98 3.36 -23.93
C TYR A 108 -20.46 2.80 -25.26
N GLN A 109 -20.65 3.53 -26.34
CA GLN A 109 -20.26 3.11 -27.70
C GLN A 109 -18.76 2.87 -27.87
N ALA A 110 -17.94 3.50 -27.02
CA ALA A 110 -16.47 3.35 -27.05
C ALA A 110 -15.98 2.01 -26.52
N PHE A 111 -16.83 1.24 -25.79
CA PHE A 111 -16.42 -0.07 -25.30
C PHE A 111 -16.59 -1.15 -26.35
N PRO A 112 -15.54 -1.99 -26.57
CA PRO A 112 -15.69 -3.19 -27.38
C PRO A 112 -16.60 -4.21 -26.69
N SER A 113 -17.08 -5.19 -27.42
CA SER A 113 -17.83 -6.30 -26.82
C SER A 113 -16.97 -7.01 -25.77
N LEU A 114 -17.56 -7.28 -24.60
CA LEU A 114 -16.91 -7.97 -23.49
C LEU A 114 -17.59 -9.35 -23.28
N PRO A 115 -17.33 -10.34 -24.17
CA PRO A 115 -18.09 -11.60 -24.19
C PRO A 115 -17.73 -12.54 -23.04
N TRP A 116 -16.58 -12.39 -22.40
CA TRP A 116 -16.06 -13.23 -21.34
C TRP A 116 -16.42 -12.68 -19.95
N ILE A 117 -16.43 -13.54 -18.93
CA ILE A 117 -16.57 -13.06 -17.53
C ILE A 117 -15.42 -12.12 -17.20
N SER A 118 -14.18 -12.53 -17.48
CA SER A 118 -13.03 -11.65 -17.35
C SER A 118 -13.14 -10.44 -18.29
N LEU A 119 -12.97 -9.24 -17.76
CA LEU A 119 -12.90 -7.99 -18.52
C LEU A 119 -11.56 -7.81 -19.26
N ALA A 120 -10.53 -8.54 -18.82
CA ALA A 120 -9.19 -8.51 -19.40
C ALA A 120 -8.67 -9.95 -19.64
N PRO A 121 -9.27 -10.72 -20.59
CA PRO A 121 -8.99 -12.14 -20.77
C PRO A 121 -7.51 -12.42 -21.08
N ARG A 122 -6.81 -11.52 -21.76
CA ARG A 122 -5.38 -11.66 -22.05
C ARG A 122 -4.53 -11.59 -20.78
N GLU A 123 -4.85 -10.66 -19.88
CA GLU A 123 -4.19 -10.57 -18.58
C GLU A 123 -4.50 -11.80 -17.74
N THR A 124 -5.76 -12.25 -17.73
CA THR A 124 -6.15 -13.47 -17.03
C THR A 124 -5.37 -14.68 -17.52
N ILE A 125 -5.23 -14.89 -18.83
CA ILE A 125 -4.43 -15.96 -19.41
C ILE A 125 -2.96 -15.83 -18.99
N TYR A 126 -2.40 -14.62 -19.03
CA TYR A 126 -1.03 -14.36 -18.58
C TYR A 126 -0.82 -14.78 -17.13
N TRP A 127 -1.71 -14.36 -16.21
CA TRP A 127 -1.61 -14.71 -14.80
C TRP A 127 -1.85 -16.21 -14.54
N ILE A 128 -2.76 -16.85 -15.27
CA ILE A 128 -2.94 -18.33 -15.23
C ILE A 128 -1.65 -19.03 -15.67
N ALA A 129 -0.99 -18.56 -16.74
CA ALA A 129 0.28 -19.14 -17.20
C ALA A 129 1.40 -18.97 -16.14
N LEU A 130 1.47 -17.81 -15.46
CA LEU A 130 2.42 -17.59 -14.37
C LEU A 130 2.14 -18.54 -13.19
N LEU A 131 0.88 -18.69 -12.81
CA LEU A 131 0.46 -19.61 -11.76
C LEU A 131 0.77 -21.07 -12.12
N ALA A 132 0.50 -21.47 -13.38
CA ALA A 132 0.83 -22.80 -13.89
C ALA A 132 2.33 -23.08 -13.81
N GLY A 133 3.17 -22.12 -14.20
CA GLY A 133 4.62 -22.22 -14.07
C GLY A 133 5.09 -22.36 -12.62
N ALA A 134 4.50 -21.57 -11.71
CA ALA A 134 4.79 -21.65 -10.29
C ALA A 134 4.42 -23.04 -9.71
N LEU A 135 3.20 -23.51 -9.99
CA LEU A 135 2.74 -24.82 -9.53
C LEU A 135 3.55 -25.97 -10.12
N ALA A 136 3.94 -25.90 -11.41
CA ALA A 136 4.84 -26.87 -12.04
C ALA A 136 6.20 -26.91 -11.35
N ALA A 137 6.80 -25.77 -11.01
CA ALA A 137 8.05 -25.70 -10.25
C ALA A 137 7.91 -26.31 -8.84
N GLY A 138 6.78 -26.05 -8.16
CA GLY A 138 6.46 -26.68 -6.87
C GLY A 138 6.34 -28.21 -6.98
N LEU A 139 5.59 -28.72 -7.96
CA LEU A 139 5.47 -30.17 -8.21
C LEU A 139 6.83 -30.79 -8.57
N PHE A 140 7.63 -30.12 -9.38
CA PHE A 140 8.98 -30.56 -9.72
C PHE A 140 9.88 -30.62 -8.46
N SER A 141 9.84 -29.62 -7.60
CA SER A 141 10.54 -29.60 -6.32
C SER A 141 10.15 -30.81 -5.44
N LEU A 142 8.84 -31.17 -5.37
CA LEU A 142 8.34 -32.34 -4.67
C LEU A 142 8.88 -33.67 -5.25
N GLY A 143 9.14 -33.71 -6.55
CA GLY A 143 9.74 -34.85 -7.25
C GLY A 143 11.25 -35.03 -7.00
N HIS A 144 11.92 -34.07 -6.32
CA HIS A 144 13.37 -34.10 -6.08
C HIS A 144 13.69 -34.11 -4.57
N PRO A 145 13.45 -35.25 -3.86
CA PRO A 145 13.79 -35.39 -2.46
C PRO A 145 15.32 -35.28 -2.25
N VAL A 146 15.72 -34.58 -1.20
CA VAL A 146 17.14 -34.41 -0.83
C VAL A 146 17.45 -35.03 0.53
N ARG A 147 18.67 -35.56 0.70
CA ARG A 147 19.15 -36.10 1.97
C ARG A 147 19.22 -35.01 3.03
N SER A 148 19.05 -35.36 4.31
CA SER A 148 19.07 -34.41 5.44
C SER A 148 20.31 -33.51 5.46
N ALA A 149 21.49 -34.06 5.12
CA ALA A 149 22.72 -33.24 5.01
C ALA A 149 22.64 -32.18 3.92
N ALA A 150 22.20 -32.55 2.70
CA ALA A 150 22.06 -31.57 1.61
C ALA A 150 20.97 -30.55 1.91
N LYS A 151 19.87 -30.94 2.56
CA LYS A 151 18.79 -30.05 2.99
C LYS A 151 19.29 -28.90 3.88
N VAL A 152 20.22 -29.19 4.80
CA VAL A 152 20.84 -28.18 5.67
C VAL A 152 21.57 -27.12 4.85
N TYR A 153 22.38 -27.54 3.87
CA TYR A 153 23.16 -26.59 3.05
C TYR A 153 22.29 -25.81 2.05
N ILE A 154 21.24 -26.44 1.50
CA ILE A 154 20.29 -25.76 0.61
C ILE A 154 19.47 -24.73 1.41
N ALA A 155 19.01 -25.09 2.61
CA ALA A 155 18.32 -24.16 3.51
C ALA A 155 19.24 -23.00 3.95
N LEU A 156 20.55 -23.29 4.23
CA LEU A 156 21.54 -22.28 4.54
C LEU A 156 21.77 -21.32 3.38
N LEU A 157 21.85 -21.83 2.13
CA LEU A 157 21.96 -20.99 0.94
C LEU A 157 20.77 -20.01 0.84
N GLY A 158 19.55 -20.49 1.05
CA GLY A 158 18.37 -19.62 1.08
C GLY A 158 18.42 -18.58 2.20
N LEU A 159 18.87 -18.98 3.40
CA LEU A 159 19.05 -18.04 4.51
C LEU A 159 20.11 -16.97 4.20
N LEU A 160 21.26 -17.38 3.65
CA LEU A 160 22.33 -16.45 3.28
C LEU A 160 21.85 -15.45 2.21
N ALA A 161 21.02 -15.89 1.28
CA ALA A 161 20.42 -14.99 0.30
C ALA A 161 19.44 -13.99 0.97
N CYS A 162 18.64 -14.41 1.95
CA CYS A 162 17.79 -13.49 2.73
C CYS A 162 18.64 -12.48 3.52
N ALA A 163 19.72 -12.93 4.15
CA ALA A 163 20.63 -12.05 4.89
C ALA A 163 21.38 -11.08 3.97
N ALA A 164 21.82 -11.54 2.79
CA ALA A 164 22.42 -10.69 1.77
C ALA A 164 21.43 -9.62 1.27
N TYR A 165 20.17 -10.00 1.00
CA TYR A 165 19.10 -9.07 0.65
C TYR A 165 18.95 -7.99 1.72
N ALA A 166 18.85 -8.40 3.00
CA ALA A 166 18.74 -7.49 4.13
C ALA A 166 19.94 -6.54 4.24
N SER A 167 21.16 -7.08 4.09
CA SER A 167 22.40 -6.28 4.16
C SER A 167 22.50 -5.24 3.05
N VAL A 168 22.15 -5.61 1.81
CA VAL A 168 22.13 -4.69 0.66
C VAL A 168 21.06 -3.63 0.85
N ALA A 169 19.88 -4.01 1.41
CA ALA A 169 18.81 -3.07 1.71
C ALA A 169 19.20 -2.06 2.81
N ILE A 170 19.91 -2.50 3.87
CA ILE A 170 20.48 -1.62 4.90
C ILE A 170 21.48 -0.65 4.25
N TYR A 171 22.42 -1.17 3.48
CA TYR A 171 23.41 -0.35 2.78
C TYR A 171 22.76 0.71 1.90
N ALA A 172 21.79 0.33 1.08
CA ALA A 172 21.05 1.27 0.23
C ALA A 172 20.36 2.36 1.06
N LYS A 173 19.72 1.98 2.18
CA LYS A 173 18.99 2.92 3.05
C LYS A 173 19.93 3.88 3.80
N THR A 174 21.10 3.41 4.25
CA THR A 174 22.05 4.22 5.05
C THR A 174 22.93 5.12 4.22
N THR A 175 23.29 4.70 2.99
CA THR A 175 24.17 5.46 2.11
C THR A 175 23.42 6.31 1.08
N GLY A 176 22.10 6.11 0.93
CA GLY A 176 21.34 6.70 -0.17
C GLY A 176 21.67 6.08 -1.54
N TRP A 177 22.39 4.94 -1.55
CA TRP A 177 22.72 4.25 -2.79
C TRP A 177 21.46 3.77 -3.51
N GLU A 178 21.35 4.15 -4.77
CA GLU A 178 20.24 3.77 -5.61
C GLU A 178 20.40 2.35 -6.13
N TYR A 179 19.42 1.49 -5.79
CA TYR A 179 19.42 0.14 -6.30
C TYR A 179 19.21 0.14 -7.82
N PRO A 180 20.19 -0.35 -8.62
CA PRO A 180 20.18 -0.16 -10.08
C PRO A 180 19.04 -0.84 -10.81
N PHE A 181 18.40 -1.82 -10.17
CA PHE A 181 17.26 -2.55 -10.73
C PHE A 181 15.92 -2.01 -10.27
N PHE A 182 15.87 -0.89 -9.52
CA PHE A 182 14.62 -0.27 -9.12
C PHE A 182 14.11 0.68 -10.21
N ASP A 183 12.96 0.38 -10.79
CA ASP A 183 12.32 1.26 -11.78
C ASP A 183 11.55 2.39 -11.06
N ARG A 184 12.09 3.61 -11.15
CA ARG A 184 11.51 4.80 -10.54
C ARG A 184 10.28 5.36 -11.26
N ARG A 185 9.93 4.85 -12.43
CA ARG A 185 8.83 5.36 -13.23
C ARG A 185 7.49 5.11 -12.54
N GLY A 186 6.98 6.13 -11.87
CA GLY A 186 5.65 6.14 -11.26
C GLY A 186 5.52 5.53 -9.86
N TRP A 187 6.62 5.18 -9.19
CA TRP A 187 6.60 4.63 -7.82
C TRP A 187 7.52 5.44 -6.91
N SER A 188 7.02 5.78 -5.73
CA SER A 188 7.91 6.27 -4.67
C SER A 188 8.91 5.18 -4.28
N PRO A 189 10.19 5.52 -3.96
CA PRO A 189 11.13 4.56 -3.43
C PRO A 189 10.52 3.82 -2.24
N PRO A 190 10.71 2.50 -2.11
CA PRO A 190 10.21 1.77 -0.96
C PRO A 190 10.84 2.33 0.33
N ASP A 191 10.08 2.33 1.41
CA ASP A 191 10.58 2.74 2.72
C ASP A 191 11.82 1.93 3.13
N PHE A 192 11.80 0.62 2.83
CA PHE A 192 12.91 -0.29 3.06
C PHE A 192 12.81 -1.56 2.19
N GLY A 193 13.93 -1.98 1.63
CA GLY A 193 14.06 -3.16 0.75
C GLY A 193 13.79 -2.85 -0.71
N PHE A 194 13.62 -3.89 -1.54
CA PHE A 194 13.44 -3.76 -2.99
C PHE A 194 12.04 -4.11 -3.46
N PHE A 195 11.16 -4.54 -2.55
CA PHE A 195 9.72 -4.63 -2.83
C PHE A 195 9.08 -3.24 -2.72
N PRO A 196 8.06 -2.93 -3.53
CA PRO A 196 7.34 -1.66 -3.44
C PRO A 196 6.69 -1.38 -2.08
N ASN A 197 6.38 -2.44 -1.31
CA ASN A 197 5.83 -2.35 0.03
C ASN A 197 6.78 -3.00 1.04
N ARG A 198 7.16 -2.26 2.09
CA ARG A 198 8.01 -2.75 3.19
C ARG A 198 7.47 -4.00 3.90
N ASN A 199 6.14 -4.23 3.88
CA ASN A 199 5.54 -5.41 4.48
C ASN A 199 5.92 -6.70 3.73
N HIS A 200 6.12 -6.63 2.41
CA HIS A 200 6.62 -7.77 1.62
C HIS A 200 8.09 -8.08 1.96
N THR A 201 8.91 -7.05 2.14
CA THR A 201 10.27 -7.21 2.69
C THR A 201 10.22 -7.86 4.07
N ALA A 202 9.32 -7.40 4.96
CA ALA A 202 9.14 -7.99 6.29
C ALA A 202 8.75 -9.48 6.21
N ALA A 203 7.87 -9.88 5.31
CA ALA A 203 7.47 -11.27 5.12
C ALA A 203 8.67 -12.17 4.73
N LEU A 204 9.55 -11.68 3.84
CA LEU A 204 10.80 -12.37 3.49
C LEU A 204 11.74 -12.50 4.71
N LEU A 205 11.94 -11.42 5.46
CA LEU A 205 12.82 -11.39 6.62
C LEU A 205 12.31 -12.31 7.75
N VAL A 206 11.00 -12.35 7.97
CA VAL A 206 10.36 -13.29 8.91
C VAL A 206 10.60 -14.73 8.48
N SER A 207 10.36 -15.06 7.20
CA SER A 207 10.62 -16.39 6.66
C SER A 207 12.10 -16.79 6.84
N GLY A 208 13.05 -15.90 6.53
CA GLY A 208 14.48 -16.09 6.77
C GLY A 208 14.82 -16.31 8.24
N SER A 209 14.21 -15.54 9.14
CA SER A 209 14.43 -15.65 10.58
C SER A 209 13.97 -17.00 11.15
N ILE A 210 12.79 -17.49 10.75
CA ILE A 210 12.29 -18.80 11.18
C ILE A 210 13.16 -19.93 10.61
N LEU A 211 13.59 -19.82 9.35
CA LEU A 211 14.51 -20.76 8.73
C LEU A 211 15.85 -20.82 9.48
N ALA A 212 16.38 -19.67 9.90
CA ALA A 212 17.60 -19.56 10.69
C ALA A 212 17.49 -20.31 12.03
N LEU A 213 16.36 -20.18 12.75
CA LEU A 213 16.14 -20.89 14.02
C LEU A 213 16.24 -22.42 13.81
N GLY A 214 15.65 -22.93 12.74
CA GLY A 214 15.77 -24.35 12.37
C GLY A 214 17.20 -24.78 12.10
N LEU A 215 17.96 -23.96 11.36
CA LEU A 215 19.36 -24.22 11.03
C LEU A 215 20.28 -24.13 12.25
N ILE A 216 20.10 -23.15 13.13
CA ILE A 216 20.84 -23.03 14.40
C ILE A 216 20.62 -24.26 15.25
N ARG A 217 19.37 -24.72 15.39
CA ARG A 217 19.03 -25.91 16.17
C ARG A 217 19.65 -27.18 15.56
N GLU A 218 19.55 -27.35 14.25
CA GLU A 218 20.11 -28.50 13.51
C GLU A 218 21.66 -28.51 13.58
N ALA A 219 22.29 -27.34 13.44
CA ALA A 219 23.74 -27.20 13.50
C ALA A 219 24.29 -27.52 14.91
N TRP A 220 23.57 -27.04 15.96
CA TRP A 220 23.92 -27.33 17.34
C TRP A 220 23.89 -28.83 17.65
N SER A 221 22.78 -29.50 17.31
CA SER A 221 22.62 -30.96 17.55
C SER A 221 23.52 -31.83 16.67
N GLY A 222 23.74 -31.41 15.42
CA GLY A 222 24.57 -32.12 14.44
C GLY A 222 26.07 -31.79 14.51
N ARG A 223 26.51 -30.93 15.46
CA ARG A 223 27.91 -30.46 15.59
C ARG A 223 28.50 -29.91 14.30
N ARG A 224 27.72 -29.02 13.64
CA ARG A 224 28.12 -28.38 12.36
C ARG A 224 28.53 -26.92 12.59
N PRO A 225 29.76 -26.64 13.04
CA PRO A 225 30.18 -25.32 13.49
C PRO A 225 30.08 -24.24 12.39
N LEU A 226 30.39 -24.57 11.13
CA LEU A 226 30.28 -23.62 10.01
C LEU A 226 28.82 -23.19 9.76
N VAL A 227 27.87 -24.14 9.80
CA VAL A 227 26.44 -23.81 9.63
C VAL A 227 25.96 -22.91 10.77
N PHE A 228 26.37 -23.21 12.00
CA PHE A 228 26.07 -22.40 13.18
C PHE A 228 26.64 -20.98 13.05
N LEU A 229 27.92 -20.88 12.70
CA LEU A 229 28.64 -19.61 12.53
C LEU A 229 28.00 -18.70 11.48
N LEU A 230 27.44 -19.27 10.42
CA LEU A 230 26.76 -18.51 9.34
C LEU A 230 25.29 -18.24 9.68
N ALA A 231 24.58 -19.18 10.32
CA ALA A 231 23.15 -19.02 10.61
C ALA A 231 22.86 -18.00 11.71
N VAL A 232 23.70 -17.89 12.74
CA VAL A 232 23.51 -16.94 13.85
C VAL A 232 23.58 -15.47 13.40
N PRO A 233 24.64 -15.01 12.70
CA PRO A 233 24.67 -13.63 12.23
C PRO A 233 23.59 -13.35 11.16
N SER A 234 23.28 -14.32 10.30
CA SER A 234 22.18 -14.17 9.33
C SER A 234 20.83 -13.98 10.00
N PHE A 235 20.55 -14.71 11.08
CA PHE A 235 19.38 -14.47 11.94
C PHE A 235 19.38 -13.06 12.50
N GLY A 236 20.52 -12.62 13.08
CA GLY A 236 20.67 -11.28 13.63
C GLY A 236 20.40 -10.20 12.60
N VAL A 237 20.93 -10.32 11.40
CA VAL A 237 20.72 -9.35 10.30
C VAL A 237 19.25 -9.32 9.86
N CYS A 238 18.60 -10.48 9.71
CA CYS A 238 17.18 -10.51 9.32
C CYS A 238 16.29 -9.86 10.40
N VAL A 239 16.48 -10.21 11.67
CA VAL A 239 15.68 -9.65 12.78
C VAL A 239 15.97 -8.16 12.98
N TYR A 240 17.24 -7.75 12.94
CA TYR A 240 17.65 -6.36 13.03
C TYR A 240 17.00 -5.52 11.92
N SER A 241 17.06 -6.00 10.68
CA SER A 241 16.42 -5.33 9.53
C SER A 241 14.90 -5.24 9.68
N LEU A 242 14.28 -6.29 10.19
CA LEU A 242 12.83 -6.31 10.43
C LEU A 242 12.42 -5.26 11.48
N LEU A 243 13.13 -5.19 12.60
CA LEU A 243 12.75 -4.35 13.74
C LEU A 243 13.12 -2.87 13.51
N PHE A 244 14.31 -2.59 12.96
CA PHE A 244 14.85 -1.22 12.93
C PHE A 244 14.67 -0.50 11.59
N TYR A 245 14.53 -1.24 10.48
CA TYR A 245 14.42 -0.64 9.16
C TYR A 245 13.07 -0.86 8.50
N SER A 246 12.53 -2.08 8.51
CA SER A 246 11.23 -2.36 7.91
C SER A 246 10.09 -1.72 8.71
N ILE A 247 10.19 -1.70 10.06
CA ILE A 247 9.18 -1.15 11.00
C ILE A 247 7.76 -1.62 10.61
N SER A 248 7.65 -2.88 10.16
CA SER A 248 6.37 -3.48 9.79
C SER A 248 5.70 -4.12 11.01
N ARG A 249 4.55 -3.57 11.43
CA ARG A 249 3.72 -4.14 12.51
C ARG A 249 3.34 -5.60 12.22
N GLY A 250 2.85 -5.87 11.01
CA GLY A 250 2.54 -7.22 10.55
C GLY A 250 3.75 -8.15 10.61
N GLY A 251 4.92 -7.68 10.17
CA GLY A 251 6.16 -8.46 10.23
C GLY A 251 6.52 -8.91 11.64
N VAL A 252 6.43 -8.03 12.64
CA VAL A 252 6.71 -8.38 14.06
C VAL A 252 5.69 -9.41 14.58
N VAL A 253 4.40 -9.20 14.33
CA VAL A 253 3.34 -10.15 14.73
C VAL A 253 3.60 -11.53 14.11
N PHE A 254 3.89 -11.58 12.81
CA PHE A 254 4.12 -12.86 12.13
C PHE A 254 5.48 -13.49 12.46
N LEU A 255 6.47 -12.74 12.90
CA LEU A 255 7.66 -13.34 13.53
C LEU A 255 7.28 -14.12 14.79
N VAL A 256 6.50 -13.51 15.68
CA VAL A 256 6.02 -14.17 16.92
C VAL A 256 5.16 -15.40 16.60
N VAL A 257 4.21 -15.27 15.66
CA VAL A 257 3.38 -16.39 15.20
C VAL A 257 4.22 -17.53 14.61
N GLY A 258 5.21 -17.21 13.78
CA GLY A 258 6.10 -18.20 13.16
C GLY A 258 6.97 -18.94 14.19
N VAL A 259 7.51 -18.22 15.17
CA VAL A 259 8.24 -18.81 16.29
C VAL A 259 7.31 -19.73 17.10
N ALA A 260 6.10 -19.28 17.41
CA ALA A 260 5.12 -20.10 18.14
C ALA A 260 4.75 -21.37 17.38
N LEU A 261 4.44 -21.27 16.08
CA LEU A 261 4.17 -22.43 15.21
C LEU A 261 5.32 -23.44 15.23
N TRP A 262 6.57 -22.93 15.14
CA TRP A 262 7.75 -23.79 15.19
C TRP A 262 7.90 -24.48 16.54
N LEU A 263 7.74 -23.75 17.67
CA LEU A 263 7.84 -24.28 19.02
C LEU A 263 6.76 -25.32 19.35
N ILE A 264 5.50 -25.10 18.92
CA ILE A 264 4.38 -26.01 19.18
C ILE A 264 4.64 -27.39 18.58
N ALA A 265 5.19 -27.45 17.36
CA ALA A 265 5.44 -28.71 16.67
C ALA A 265 6.70 -29.45 17.17
N LEU A 266 7.58 -28.79 17.91
CA LEU A 266 8.76 -29.44 18.48
C LEU A 266 8.39 -30.28 19.71
N GLY A 267 8.98 -31.49 19.83
CA GLY A 267 8.90 -32.31 21.03
C GLY A 267 9.61 -31.66 22.21
N LYS A 268 9.29 -32.07 23.45
CA LYS A 268 9.87 -31.49 24.68
C LYS A 268 11.41 -31.44 24.66
N SER A 269 12.06 -32.50 24.17
CA SER A 269 13.53 -32.61 24.07
C SER A 269 14.19 -31.62 23.10
N HIS A 270 13.41 -30.99 22.21
CA HIS A 270 13.93 -30.06 21.21
C HIS A 270 13.67 -28.58 21.52
N ARG A 271 13.00 -28.27 22.63
CA ARG A 271 12.49 -26.93 22.91
C ARG A 271 13.45 -26.00 23.67
N THR A 272 14.45 -26.53 24.41
CA THR A 272 15.29 -25.72 25.31
C THR A 272 15.98 -24.55 24.61
N LEU A 273 16.81 -24.81 23.60
CA LEU A 273 17.50 -23.77 22.85
C LEU A 273 16.52 -22.85 22.06
N PRO A 274 15.51 -23.39 21.33
CA PRO A 274 14.50 -22.55 20.70
C PRO A 274 13.75 -21.63 21.65
N LEU A 275 13.36 -22.10 22.82
CA LEU A 275 12.71 -21.28 23.84
C LEU A 275 13.62 -20.14 24.32
N LEU A 276 14.89 -20.42 24.59
CA LEU A 276 15.85 -19.41 24.98
C LEU A 276 16.00 -18.32 23.92
N VAL A 277 16.26 -18.72 22.66
CA VAL A 277 16.43 -17.78 21.54
C VAL A 277 15.15 -16.98 21.30
N SER A 278 13.98 -17.64 21.34
CA SER A 278 12.68 -16.98 21.18
C SER A 278 12.39 -15.99 22.28
N SER A 279 12.74 -16.33 23.54
CA SER A 279 12.58 -15.42 24.68
C SER A 279 13.48 -14.19 24.56
N VAL A 280 14.72 -14.36 24.08
CA VAL A 280 15.65 -13.26 23.82
C VAL A 280 15.11 -12.36 22.69
N VAL A 281 14.61 -12.94 21.56
CA VAL A 281 14.03 -12.17 20.47
C VAL A 281 12.79 -11.40 20.91
N LEU A 282 11.90 -12.05 21.67
CA LEU A 282 10.70 -11.40 22.20
C LEU A 282 11.07 -10.27 23.16
N ALA A 283 12.01 -10.52 24.10
CA ALA A 283 12.49 -9.51 25.03
C ALA A 283 13.17 -8.34 24.30
N ALA A 284 14.00 -8.61 23.27
CA ALA A 284 14.61 -7.59 22.45
C ALA A 284 13.56 -6.78 21.67
N SER A 285 12.52 -7.45 21.15
CA SER A 285 11.42 -6.78 20.44
C SER A 285 10.63 -5.86 21.38
N VAL A 286 10.32 -6.33 22.59
CA VAL A 286 9.64 -5.54 23.64
C VAL A 286 10.52 -4.39 24.11
N ALA A 287 11.80 -4.65 24.41
CA ALA A 287 12.75 -3.62 24.80
C ALA A 287 12.92 -2.54 23.72
N TRP A 288 12.97 -2.95 22.44
CA TRP A 288 13.02 -2.01 21.32
C TRP A 288 11.79 -1.10 21.27
N ILE A 289 10.57 -1.66 21.49
CA ILE A 289 9.33 -0.90 21.56
C ILE A 289 9.40 0.20 22.64
N PHE A 290 9.96 -0.12 23.82
CA PHE A 290 9.97 0.78 24.97
C PHE A 290 11.18 1.73 25.02
N LEU A 291 12.37 1.31 24.53
CA LEU A 291 13.62 2.05 24.74
C LEU A 291 14.06 2.87 23.53
N VAL A 292 13.75 2.43 22.31
CA VAL A 292 14.31 3.04 21.07
C VAL A 292 13.27 3.85 20.30
N SER A 293 11.99 3.60 20.51
CA SER A 293 10.93 4.29 19.78
C SER A 293 10.51 5.60 20.44
N GLU A 294 11.39 6.59 20.48
CA GLU A 294 10.94 7.97 20.70
C GLU A 294 10.18 8.47 19.48
N GLY A 295 8.89 8.79 19.63
CA GLY A 295 8.08 9.37 18.58
C GLY A 295 7.16 8.41 17.83
N GLN A 296 7.19 8.43 16.48
CA GLN A 296 6.18 7.79 15.59
C GLN A 296 6.01 6.27 15.73
N ALA A 297 7.04 5.50 16.05
CA ALA A 297 6.92 4.04 16.19
C ALA A 297 6.20 3.65 17.49
N LYS A 298 6.48 4.37 18.58
CA LYS A 298 5.83 4.16 19.89
C LYS A 298 4.34 4.51 19.79
N SER A 299 3.99 5.67 19.24
CA SER A 299 2.59 6.07 19.05
C SER A 299 1.82 5.06 18.18
N ARG A 300 2.41 4.55 17.09
CA ARG A 300 1.77 3.55 16.22
C ARG A 300 1.56 2.19 16.90
N ILE A 301 2.43 1.78 17.81
CA ILE A 301 2.27 0.52 18.53
C ILE A 301 1.24 0.67 19.66
N PHE A 302 1.26 1.79 20.39
CA PHE A 302 0.23 2.10 21.39
C PHE A 302 -1.15 2.22 20.73
N GLU A 303 -1.25 2.86 19.57
CA GLU A 303 -2.45 2.93 18.75
C GLU A 303 -2.92 1.54 18.30
N PHE A 304 -1.98 0.66 17.85
CA PHE A 304 -2.28 -0.73 17.48
C PHE A 304 -2.79 -1.57 18.65
N LEU A 305 -2.25 -1.35 19.86
CA LEU A 305 -2.66 -2.06 21.08
C LEU A 305 -3.92 -1.45 21.72
N GLY A 306 -4.48 -0.39 21.14
CA GLY A 306 -5.64 0.31 21.71
C GLY A 306 -5.34 1.10 22.98
N LEU A 307 -4.07 1.37 23.26
CA LEU A 307 -3.59 2.09 24.45
C LEU A 307 -3.32 3.58 24.17
N GLY A 308 -3.61 4.08 22.97
CA GLY A 308 -3.46 5.50 22.59
C GLY A 308 -4.68 6.33 22.96
N GLU A 309 -4.47 7.57 23.37
CA GLU A 309 -5.54 8.53 23.79
C GLU A 309 -6.57 8.86 22.68
N SER A 310 -6.28 8.53 21.42
CA SER A 310 -7.15 8.78 20.26
C SER A 310 -8.05 7.59 19.85
N SER A 311 -8.04 6.47 20.58
CA SER A 311 -8.76 5.25 20.20
C SER A 311 -10.21 5.20 20.71
N THR A 312 -11.04 6.20 20.36
CA THR A 312 -12.48 6.10 20.53
C THR A 312 -13.19 5.37 19.37
N SER A 313 -12.47 5.02 18.31
CA SER A 313 -12.95 4.16 17.23
C SER A 313 -12.27 2.79 17.31
N GLY A 314 -13.07 1.74 17.47
CA GLY A 314 -12.57 0.35 17.60
C GLY A 314 -11.58 -0.03 16.49
N LEU A 315 -10.72 -0.99 16.79
CA LEU A 315 -9.60 -1.53 15.98
C LEU A 315 -9.87 -1.73 14.47
N PHE A 316 -11.13 -1.65 14.03
CA PHE A 316 -11.56 -1.91 12.65
C PHE A 316 -12.41 -0.80 12.02
N GLN A 317 -12.92 0.19 12.75
CA GLN A 317 -13.89 1.15 12.20
C GLN A 317 -13.28 2.35 11.44
N GLY A 318 -11.98 2.61 11.56
CA GLY A 318 -11.28 3.70 10.88
C GLY A 318 -10.24 3.25 9.83
N ASP A 319 -9.96 1.95 9.69
CA ASP A 319 -8.93 1.46 8.79
C ASP A 319 -9.48 1.29 7.36
N LEU A 320 -8.84 1.94 6.40
CA LEU A 320 -9.15 1.81 4.96
C LEU A 320 -9.18 0.34 4.51
N ARG A 321 -8.35 -0.53 5.10
CA ARG A 321 -8.32 -1.97 4.78
C ARG A 321 -9.62 -2.68 5.08
N SER A 322 -10.26 -2.40 6.22
CA SER A 322 -11.54 -3.02 6.56
C SER A 322 -12.64 -2.63 5.58
N LYS A 323 -12.61 -1.39 5.09
CA LYS A 323 -13.52 -0.89 4.05
C LYS A 323 -13.28 -1.59 2.71
N ILE A 324 -12.00 -1.75 2.31
CA ILE A 324 -11.62 -2.51 1.10
C ILE A 324 -12.06 -3.97 1.21
N PHE A 325 -11.93 -4.60 2.39
CA PHE A 325 -12.40 -5.98 2.62
C PHE A 325 -13.90 -6.09 2.38
N LEU A 326 -14.71 -5.19 2.96
CA LEU A 326 -16.16 -5.18 2.78
C LEU A 326 -16.55 -5.02 1.31
N ASP A 327 -15.93 -4.08 0.59
CA ASP A 327 -16.19 -3.87 -0.84
C ASP A 327 -15.75 -5.10 -1.66
N THR A 328 -14.65 -5.77 -1.29
CA THR A 328 -14.20 -7.01 -1.94
C THR A 328 -15.17 -8.17 -1.75
N LEU A 329 -15.83 -8.28 -0.58
CA LEU A 329 -16.84 -9.32 -0.35
C LEU A 329 -18.05 -9.17 -1.30
N HIS A 330 -18.37 -7.97 -1.76
CA HIS A 330 -19.40 -7.78 -2.79
C HIS A 330 -18.98 -8.35 -4.14
N ILE A 331 -17.69 -8.24 -4.51
CA ILE A 331 -17.15 -8.89 -5.73
C ILE A 331 -17.29 -10.42 -5.61
N ILE A 332 -16.87 -10.99 -4.48
CA ILE A 332 -16.95 -12.44 -4.24
C ILE A 332 -18.41 -12.93 -4.27
N ARG A 333 -19.34 -12.14 -3.73
CA ARG A 333 -20.76 -12.47 -3.77
C ARG A 333 -21.31 -12.53 -5.20
N ASP A 334 -20.89 -11.60 -6.05
CA ASP A 334 -21.40 -11.51 -7.43
C ASP A 334 -20.72 -12.52 -8.37
N TYR A 335 -19.49 -12.95 -8.05
CA TYR A 335 -18.71 -13.94 -8.83
C TYR A 335 -18.20 -15.10 -7.98
N PRO A 336 -19.05 -15.84 -7.22
CA PRO A 336 -18.57 -16.79 -6.21
C PRO A 336 -17.87 -18.02 -6.80
N LEU A 337 -18.24 -18.44 -8.01
CA LEU A 337 -17.72 -19.65 -8.64
C LEU A 337 -16.53 -19.39 -9.57
N THR A 338 -16.56 -18.30 -10.29
CA THR A 338 -15.63 -18.05 -11.38
C THR A 338 -14.56 -17.02 -11.03
N GLY A 339 -14.84 -16.18 -10.03
CA GLY A 339 -14.11 -14.94 -9.86
C GLY A 339 -14.24 -14.01 -11.07
N THR A 340 -13.55 -12.90 -11.04
CA THR A 340 -13.54 -11.90 -12.11
C THR A 340 -12.43 -12.12 -13.14
N GLY A 341 -11.52 -13.06 -12.89
CA GLY A 341 -10.30 -13.33 -13.65
C GLY A 341 -9.04 -12.89 -12.92
N LEU A 342 -8.01 -13.75 -12.95
CA LEU A 342 -6.72 -13.43 -12.33
C LEU A 342 -6.14 -12.14 -12.94
N GLY A 343 -5.68 -11.23 -12.08
CA GLY A 343 -5.10 -9.93 -12.46
C GLY A 343 -6.13 -8.85 -12.78
N THR A 344 -7.44 -9.09 -12.57
CA THR A 344 -8.49 -8.12 -12.93
C THR A 344 -9.01 -7.30 -11.77
N PHE A 345 -8.58 -7.54 -10.55
CA PHE A 345 -9.09 -6.86 -9.35
C PHE A 345 -9.10 -5.33 -9.52
N GLY A 346 -7.98 -4.73 -9.92
CA GLY A 346 -7.86 -3.27 -10.08
C GLY A 346 -8.77 -2.68 -11.16
N TYR A 347 -9.26 -3.48 -12.11
CA TYR A 347 -10.22 -3.04 -13.12
C TYR A 347 -11.68 -3.15 -12.65
N VAL A 348 -11.98 -4.15 -11.80
CA VAL A 348 -13.34 -4.42 -11.33
C VAL A 348 -13.67 -3.66 -10.06
N PHE A 349 -12.69 -3.49 -9.17
CA PHE A 349 -12.88 -2.89 -7.85
C PHE A 349 -13.52 -1.49 -7.86
N PRO A 350 -13.20 -0.58 -8.82
CA PRO A 350 -13.84 0.76 -8.88
C PRO A 350 -15.37 0.73 -8.90
N PHE A 351 -15.97 -0.32 -9.45
CA PHE A 351 -17.44 -0.48 -9.50
C PHE A 351 -18.05 -0.93 -8.17
N TYR A 352 -17.24 -1.39 -7.24
CA TYR A 352 -17.64 -1.89 -5.92
C TYR A 352 -17.24 -0.98 -4.77
N MET A 353 -16.52 0.11 -5.03
CA MET A 353 -16.10 1.10 -4.02
C MET A 353 -17.31 1.82 -3.45
N LYS A 354 -17.80 1.34 -2.29
CA LYS A 354 -18.93 1.94 -1.54
C LYS A 354 -18.48 2.38 -0.15
N ALA A 355 -17.79 1.51 0.58
CA ALA A 355 -17.25 1.80 1.89
C ALA A 355 -15.87 2.48 1.81
N SER A 356 -15.06 2.10 0.79
CA SER A 356 -13.68 2.57 0.58
C SER A 356 -13.56 3.64 -0.50
N ILE A 357 -14.58 4.49 -0.65
CA ILE A 357 -14.57 5.57 -1.67
C ILE A 357 -13.37 6.49 -1.41
N ASP A 358 -12.46 6.56 -2.40
CA ASP A 358 -11.29 7.43 -2.40
C ASP A 358 -10.90 7.75 -3.85
N GLU A 359 -10.02 8.75 -4.06
CA GLU A 359 -9.43 9.04 -5.37
C GLU A 359 -8.46 7.93 -5.82
N ALA A 360 -7.72 7.36 -4.87
CA ALA A 360 -6.81 6.25 -5.10
C ALA A 360 -7.58 4.92 -5.17
N VAL A 361 -7.55 4.28 -6.33
CA VAL A 361 -8.13 2.94 -6.52
C VAL A 361 -7.16 1.87 -6.03
N PRO A 362 -7.53 1.05 -5.04
CA PRO A 362 -6.75 -0.11 -4.64
C PRO A 362 -6.55 -1.09 -5.79
N ILE A 363 -5.32 -1.54 -5.99
CA ILE A 363 -4.99 -2.54 -7.02
C ILE A 363 -5.06 -3.98 -6.51
N HIS A 364 -5.29 -4.14 -5.21
CA HIS A 364 -5.46 -5.43 -4.51
C HIS A 364 -6.26 -5.20 -3.21
N PRO A 365 -6.92 -6.25 -2.67
CA PRO A 365 -7.79 -6.13 -1.51
C PRO A 365 -7.06 -6.16 -0.16
N GLU A 366 -5.76 -5.90 -0.10
CA GLU A 366 -4.94 -5.98 1.13
C GLU A 366 -5.02 -7.38 1.82
N SER A 367 -5.37 -8.43 1.05
CA SER A 367 -5.36 -9.84 1.47
C SER A 367 -5.22 -10.77 0.27
N ASP A 368 -4.19 -11.63 0.27
CA ASP A 368 -3.97 -12.63 -0.78
C ASP A 368 -5.17 -13.59 -0.92
N TRP A 369 -5.79 -13.97 0.20
CA TRP A 369 -6.90 -14.92 0.21
C TRP A 369 -8.19 -14.33 -0.33
N LEU A 370 -8.50 -13.07 0.03
CA LEU A 370 -9.62 -12.34 -0.55
C LEU A 370 -9.38 -12.07 -2.04
N MET A 371 -8.14 -11.78 -2.44
CA MET A 371 -7.79 -11.58 -3.84
C MET A 371 -8.01 -12.86 -4.65
N LEU A 372 -7.54 -14.01 -4.14
CA LEU A 372 -7.75 -15.30 -4.80
C LEU A 372 -9.25 -15.61 -4.93
N ALA A 373 -10.04 -15.36 -3.89
CA ALA A 373 -11.50 -15.58 -3.93
C ALA A 373 -12.20 -14.63 -4.91
N ALA A 374 -11.79 -13.35 -4.96
CA ALA A 374 -12.39 -12.36 -5.86
C ALA A 374 -12.03 -12.61 -7.33
N GLU A 375 -10.79 -13.03 -7.61
CA GLU A 375 -10.28 -13.21 -8.98
C GLU A 375 -10.49 -14.62 -9.55
N ALA A 376 -10.38 -15.68 -8.73
CA ALA A 376 -10.48 -17.08 -9.18
C ALA A 376 -11.66 -17.84 -8.57
N GLY A 377 -12.47 -17.18 -7.72
CA GLY A 377 -13.64 -17.75 -7.08
C GLY A 377 -13.35 -18.59 -5.83
N ILE A 378 -14.42 -18.92 -5.09
CA ILE A 378 -14.36 -19.75 -3.88
C ILE A 378 -13.80 -21.15 -4.16
N PRO A 379 -14.10 -21.82 -5.30
CA PRO A 379 -13.52 -23.12 -5.60
C PRO A 379 -11.99 -23.12 -5.63
N ALA A 380 -11.36 -22.12 -6.25
CA ALA A 380 -9.90 -21.98 -6.28
C ALA A 380 -9.33 -21.77 -4.87
N LEU A 381 -9.98 -20.95 -4.05
CA LEU A 381 -9.60 -20.72 -2.64
C LEU A 381 -9.65 -22.01 -1.82
N LEU A 382 -10.73 -22.79 -1.92
CA LEU A 382 -10.88 -24.05 -1.20
C LEU A 382 -9.84 -25.09 -1.64
N LEU A 383 -9.56 -25.18 -2.94
CA LEU A 383 -8.52 -26.06 -3.47
C LEU A 383 -7.11 -25.65 -3.02
N ALA A 384 -6.83 -24.34 -2.92
CA ALA A 384 -5.57 -23.82 -2.38
C ALA A 384 -5.41 -24.19 -0.89
N PHE A 385 -6.48 -24.05 -0.08
CA PHE A 385 -6.45 -24.51 1.32
C PHE A 385 -6.31 -26.01 1.43
N ALA A 386 -6.95 -26.79 0.57
CA ALA A 386 -6.78 -28.24 0.53
C ALA A 386 -5.33 -28.62 0.18
N LEU A 387 -4.72 -27.95 -0.81
CA LEU A 387 -3.31 -28.15 -1.17
C LEU A 387 -2.39 -27.87 0.03
N LEU A 388 -2.59 -26.75 0.70
CA LEU A 388 -1.83 -26.38 1.91
C LEU A 388 -2.03 -27.40 3.03
N GLY A 389 -3.28 -27.81 3.28
CA GLY A 389 -3.61 -28.82 4.30
C GLY A 389 -2.93 -30.17 4.04
N PHE A 390 -2.91 -30.62 2.79
CA PHE A 390 -2.20 -31.86 2.44
C PHE A 390 -0.68 -31.73 2.56
N LEU A 391 -0.10 -30.58 2.20
CA LEU A 391 1.34 -30.31 2.37
C LEU A 391 1.72 -30.36 3.85
N VAL A 392 0.98 -29.69 4.70
CA VAL A 392 1.22 -29.68 6.16
C VAL A 392 1.04 -31.08 6.74
N ARG A 393 -0.07 -31.79 6.40
CA ARG A 393 -0.31 -33.16 6.85
C ARG A 393 0.84 -34.10 6.48
N ASP A 394 1.31 -34.03 5.22
CA ASP A 394 2.35 -34.95 4.74
C ASP A 394 3.70 -34.67 5.42
N VAL A 395 3.98 -33.41 5.77
CA VAL A 395 5.17 -33.06 6.59
C VAL A 395 5.05 -33.67 7.99
N PHE A 396 3.86 -33.63 8.62
CA PHE A 396 3.64 -34.27 9.93
C PHE A 396 3.79 -35.80 9.87
N CYS A 397 3.39 -36.46 8.78
CA CYS A 397 3.64 -37.87 8.59
C CYS A 397 5.14 -38.25 8.53
N LEU A 398 6.02 -37.27 8.26
CA LEU A 398 7.47 -37.44 8.25
C LEU A 398 8.15 -37.10 9.59
N ARG A 399 7.39 -36.91 10.67
CA ARG A 399 7.88 -36.46 11.99
C ARG A 399 8.98 -37.34 12.58
N ASP A 400 8.87 -38.64 12.40
CA ASP A 400 9.80 -39.62 12.94
C ASP A 400 11.07 -39.78 12.09
N THR A 401 11.18 -39.08 10.97
CA THR A 401 12.36 -39.09 10.13
C THR A 401 13.32 -37.96 10.55
N GLY A 402 14.63 -38.23 10.61
CA GLY A 402 15.65 -37.28 11.08
C GLY A 402 15.55 -35.86 10.50
N SER A 403 16.12 -34.87 11.20
CA SER A 403 16.05 -33.43 10.92
C SER A 403 14.63 -32.78 11.05
N TRP A 404 13.77 -33.35 11.89
CA TRP A 404 12.44 -32.80 12.16
C TRP A 404 12.44 -31.31 12.53
N PRO A 405 13.33 -30.79 13.42
CA PRO A 405 13.34 -29.38 13.78
C PRO A 405 13.57 -28.45 12.59
N LEU A 406 14.49 -28.78 11.70
CA LEU A 406 14.74 -28.02 10.48
C LEU A 406 13.58 -28.14 9.50
N ARG A 407 13.07 -29.36 9.28
CA ARG A 407 11.94 -29.59 8.37
C ARG A 407 10.73 -28.75 8.76
N TRP A 408 10.43 -28.73 10.07
CA TRP A 408 9.30 -27.96 10.56
C TRP A 408 9.56 -26.45 10.52
N ALA A 409 10.80 -25.99 10.73
CA ALA A 409 11.16 -24.60 10.55
C ALA A 409 10.95 -24.12 9.11
N VAL A 410 11.29 -24.96 8.12
CA VAL A 410 11.05 -24.68 6.69
C VAL A 410 9.55 -24.52 6.42
N VAL A 411 8.71 -25.41 6.99
CA VAL A 411 7.24 -25.28 6.87
C VAL A 411 6.71 -24.05 7.59
N ALA A 412 7.15 -23.82 8.81
CA ALA A 412 6.73 -22.64 9.59
C ALA A 412 7.11 -21.34 8.88
N ALA A 413 8.29 -21.29 8.25
CA ALA A 413 8.72 -20.17 7.43
C ALA A 413 7.78 -19.90 6.24
N ALA A 414 7.36 -20.94 5.53
CA ALA A 414 6.39 -20.83 4.44
C ALA A 414 4.98 -20.44 4.96
N LEU A 415 4.49 -21.12 6.01
CA LEU A 415 3.19 -20.85 6.61
C LEU A 415 3.07 -19.43 7.14
N THR A 416 4.14 -18.86 7.69
CA THR A 416 4.13 -17.50 8.22
C THR A 416 3.85 -16.47 7.13
N VAL A 417 4.45 -16.64 5.93
CA VAL A 417 4.16 -15.76 4.78
C VAL A 417 2.71 -15.92 4.32
N MET A 418 2.20 -17.15 4.27
CA MET A 418 0.81 -17.42 3.88
C MET A 418 -0.21 -16.87 4.90
N LEU A 419 0.11 -16.96 6.20
CA LEU A 419 -0.72 -16.36 7.26
C LEU A 419 -0.67 -14.83 7.19
N HIS A 420 0.47 -14.24 6.85
CA HIS A 420 0.57 -12.81 6.58
C HIS A 420 -0.37 -12.38 5.44
N GLY A 421 -0.60 -13.26 4.47
CA GLY A 421 -1.55 -13.07 3.36
C GLY A 421 -3.01 -12.87 3.77
N PHE A 422 -3.43 -13.09 5.04
CA PHE A 422 -4.77 -12.71 5.52
C PHE A 422 -4.95 -11.21 5.72
N VAL A 423 -3.87 -10.48 6.02
CA VAL A 423 -3.90 -9.04 6.37
C VAL A 423 -3.02 -8.16 5.48
N ASP A 424 -2.38 -8.77 4.48
CA ASP A 424 -1.55 -8.12 3.45
C ASP A 424 -1.49 -9.03 2.20
N VAL A 425 -0.73 -8.64 1.19
CA VAL A 425 -0.62 -9.38 -0.08
C VAL A 425 0.84 -9.79 -0.43
N PRO A 426 1.56 -10.47 0.48
CA PRO A 426 2.94 -10.88 0.21
C PRO A 426 3.06 -11.89 -0.94
N VAL A 427 2.09 -12.80 -1.12
CA VAL A 427 2.10 -13.83 -2.18
C VAL A 427 1.70 -13.25 -3.54
N HIS A 428 0.97 -12.13 -3.56
CA HIS A 428 0.77 -11.36 -4.79
C HIS A 428 2.11 -10.90 -5.42
N ARG A 429 3.15 -10.77 -4.61
CA ARG A 429 4.52 -10.75 -5.07
C ARG A 429 4.94 -12.17 -5.41
N ILE A 430 4.81 -12.51 -6.68
CA ILE A 430 4.98 -13.87 -7.20
C ILE A 430 6.35 -14.46 -6.82
N GLU A 431 7.36 -13.62 -6.63
CA GLU A 431 8.70 -13.99 -6.18
C GLU A 431 8.68 -14.62 -4.78
N LEU A 432 7.86 -14.09 -3.85
CA LEU A 432 7.65 -14.70 -2.54
C LEU A 432 6.83 -16.00 -2.64
N GLY A 433 5.88 -16.06 -3.58
CA GLY A 433 5.15 -17.29 -3.89
C GLY A 433 6.09 -18.42 -4.34
N TRP A 434 7.05 -18.13 -5.20
CA TRP A 434 8.08 -19.12 -5.60
C TRP A 434 8.94 -19.56 -4.44
N TRP A 435 9.35 -18.63 -3.58
CA TRP A 435 10.09 -18.93 -2.37
C TRP A 435 9.35 -19.94 -1.48
N ILE A 436 8.04 -19.70 -1.25
CA ILE A 436 7.19 -20.63 -0.49
C ILE A 436 7.14 -22.02 -1.12
N LEU A 437 6.96 -22.12 -2.44
CA LEU A 437 6.89 -23.39 -3.14
C LEU A 437 8.21 -24.17 -3.08
N VAL A 438 9.35 -23.50 -3.20
CA VAL A 438 10.67 -24.11 -3.02
C VAL A 438 10.85 -24.61 -1.58
N LEU A 439 10.44 -23.84 -0.57
CA LEU A 439 10.47 -24.27 0.82
C LEU A 439 9.58 -25.50 1.05
N ALA A 440 8.36 -25.50 0.51
CA ALA A 440 7.44 -26.65 0.63
C ALA A 440 8.06 -27.94 0.04
N GLY A 441 8.68 -27.85 -1.13
CA GLY A 441 9.38 -28.98 -1.75
C GLY A 441 10.57 -29.45 -0.92
N LEU A 442 11.35 -28.55 -0.37
CA LEU A 442 12.48 -28.86 0.51
C LEU A 442 12.01 -29.56 1.81
N ALA A 443 10.88 -29.14 2.36
CA ALA A 443 10.31 -29.76 3.57
C ALA A 443 9.87 -31.21 3.34
N LEU A 444 9.15 -31.47 2.25
CA LEU A 444 8.58 -32.78 1.94
C LEU A 444 9.58 -33.80 1.39
N GLY A 445 10.75 -33.36 0.94
CA GLY A 445 11.77 -34.24 0.43
C GLY A 445 12.26 -35.25 1.48
N ASN A 446 11.96 -36.55 1.30
CA ASN A 446 12.51 -37.65 2.11
C ASN A 446 13.07 -38.73 1.19
N PRO A 447 14.41 -39.00 1.21
CA PRO A 447 15.05 -39.98 0.36
C PRO A 447 14.65 -41.42 0.65
N ALA A 448 14.14 -41.74 1.85
CA ALA A 448 13.65 -43.08 2.18
C ALA A 448 12.41 -43.53 1.38
N MET A 449 11.82 -42.60 0.59
CA MET A 449 10.64 -42.84 -0.23
C MET A 449 10.92 -42.96 -1.74
N THR A 450 12.17 -43.09 -2.11
CA THR A 450 12.56 -43.24 -3.52
C THR A 450 12.20 -44.62 -4.01
N GLN A 451 11.08 -44.77 -4.70
CA GLN A 451 10.85 -45.93 -5.59
C GLN A 451 11.34 -45.57 -6.99
N THR A 452 12.31 -46.32 -7.45
CA THR A 452 12.96 -46.14 -8.75
C THR A 452 12.62 -47.26 -9.70
N GLU A 453 11.43 -47.74 -9.68
CA GLU A 453 10.99 -48.49 -10.86
C GLU A 453 10.62 -47.48 -11.94
N LYS A 454 11.19 -47.67 -13.13
CA LYS A 454 10.86 -46.92 -14.37
C LYS A 454 9.47 -47.31 -14.81
N SER A 455 8.46 -47.00 -13.99
CA SER A 455 7.06 -47.22 -14.31
C SER A 455 6.61 -46.27 -15.43
N SER A 456 5.53 -46.63 -16.12
CA SER A 456 4.89 -45.76 -17.10
C SER A 456 4.54 -44.40 -16.49
N ALA A 457 4.10 -44.38 -15.24
CA ALA A 457 3.81 -43.14 -14.51
C ALA A 457 5.04 -42.23 -14.33
N TRP A 458 6.21 -42.79 -14.09
CA TRP A 458 7.46 -42.06 -14.01
C TRP A 458 7.86 -41.46 -15.37
N LEU A 459 7.69 -42.21 -16.46
CA LEU A 459 7.97 -41.71 -17.82
C LEU A 459 7.05 -40.57 -18.19
N VAL A 460 5.75 -40.68 -17.90
CA VAL A 460 4.76 -39.61 -18.12
C VAL A 460 5.13 -38.38 -17.34
N GLN A 461 5.44 -38.53 -16.06
CA GLN A 461 5.84 -37.39 -15.22
C GLN A 461 7.11 -36.70 -15.74
N ARG A 462 8.11 -37.48 -16.17
CA ARG A 462 9.35 -36.93 -16.77
C ARG A 462 9.06 -36.17 -18.07
N LEU A 463 8.20 -36.73 -18.92
CA LEU A 463 7.79 -36.05 -20.16
C LEU A 463 7.06 -34.73 -19.85
N VAL A 464 6.09 -34.77 -18.93
CA VAL A 464 5.36 -33.56 -18.50
C VAL A 464 6.32 -32.50 -18.00
N PHE A 465 7.27 -32.83 -17.10
CA PHE A 465 8.26 -31.84 -16.64
C PHE A 465 9.18 -31.38 -17.76
N GLY A 466 9.56 -32.24 -18.70
CA GLY A 466 10.38 -31.85 -19.85
C GLY A 466 9.65 -30.83 -20.74
N VAL A 467 8.37 -31.06 -21.03
CA VAL A 467 7.53 -30.14 -21.81
C VAL A 467 7.31 -28.83 -21.02
N CYS A 468 6.92 -28.92 -19.75
CA CYS A 468 6.79 -27.72 -18.90
C CYS A 468 8.11 -26.95 -18.83
N GLY A 469 9.23 -27.65 -18.69
CA GLY A 469 10.57 -27.04 -18.66
C GLY A 469 10.89 -26.29 -19.94
N ALA A 470 10.61 -26.85 -21.10
CA ALA A 470 10.80 -26.19 -22.41
C ALA A 470 9.92 -24.93 -22.54
N VAL A 471 8.65 -25.04 -22.13
CA VAL A 471 7.70 -23.89 -22.14
C VAL A 471 8.19 -22.79 -21.17
N LEU A 472 8.60 -23.14 -19.95
CA LEU A 472 9.11 -22.18 -18.97
C LEU A 472 10.41 -21.52 -19.45
N LEU A 473 11.33 -22.30 -20.04
CA LEU A 473 12.58 -21.74 -20.58
C LEU A 473 12.29 -20.75 -21.71
N ALA A 474 11.47 -21.11 -22.67
CA ALA A 474 11.09 -20.22 -23.77
C ALA A 474 10.34 -18.99 -23.24
N GLY A 475 9.33 -19.18 -22.41
CA GLY A 475 8.55 -18.11 -21.78
C GLY A 475 9.44 -17.18 -20.93
N GLY A 476 10.39 -17.75 -20.17
CA GLY A 476 11.33 -16.98 -19.37
C GLY A 476 12.24 -16.10 -20.21
N VAL A 477 12.80 -16.64 -21.32
CA VAL A 477 13.61 -15.86 -22.27
C VAL A 477 12.79 -14.73 -22.90
N ILE A 478 11.55 -14.99 -23.29
CA ILE A 478 10.65 -13.98 -23.86
C ILE A 478 10.38 -12.87 -22.82
N LEU A 479 10.11 -13.22 -21.56
CA LEU A 479 9.86 -12.24 -20.48
C LEU A 479 11.10 -11.37 -20.20
N ILE A 480 12.29 -11.97 -20.23
CA ILE A 480 13.56 -11.27 -20.09
C ILE A 480 13.75 -10.27 -21.25
N ARG A 481 13.53 -10.72 -22.48
CA ARG A 481 13.64 -9.85 -23.67
C ARG A 481 12.61 -8.72 -23.65
N SER A 482 11.37 -9.02 -23.28
CA SER A 482 10.31 -8.01 -23.13
C SER A 482 10.71 -6.90 -22.16
N GLN A 483 11.29 -7.25 -20.99
CA GLN A 483 11.65 -6.28 -19.97
C GLN A 483 12.90 -5.47 -20.30
N TRP A 484 13.99 -6.12 -20.69
CA TRP A 484 15.28 -5.46 -20.83
C TRP A 484 15.54 -4.90 -22.23
N PHE A 485 14.96 -5.54 -23.26
CA PHE A 485 15.13 -5.08 -24.64
C PHE A 485 13.87 -4.36 -25.18
N LYS A 486 12.80 -4.24 -24.35
CA LYS A 486 11.51 -3.62 -24.70
C LYS A 486 10.85 -4.22 -25.96
N GLU A 487 11.16 -5.46 -26.27
CA GLU A 487 10.59 -6.20 -27.37
C GLU A 487 9.28 -6.87 -26.95
N HIS A 488 8.21 -6.65 -27.68
CA HIS A 488 6.91 -7.31 -27.50
C HIS A 488 6.39 -7.33 -26.06
N PRO A 489 5.99 -6.17 -25.50
CA PRO A 489 5.49 -6.10 -24.14
C PRO A 489 4.26 -6.98 -23.91
N PHE A 490 4.26 -7.73 -22.80
CA PHE A 490 3.16 -8.58 -22.39
C PHE A 490 2.15 -7.84 -21.50
N PRO A 491 0.86 -8.25 -21.47
CA PRO A 491 -0.04 -7.84 -20.42
C PRO A 491 0.58 -8.09 -19.01
N PRO A 492 0.25 -7.27 -18.00
CA PRO A 492 -0.58 -6.07 -17.99
C PRO A 492 0.16 -4.78 -18.41
N TYR A 493 1.40 -4.86 -18.86
CA TYR A 493 2.25 -3.67 -19.10
C TYR A 493 2.07 -3.08 -20.50
N ARG A 494 1.52 -3.86 -21.44
CA ARG A 494 1.36 -3.45 -22.84
C ARG A 494 0.51 -2.19 -22.96
N GLY A 495 -0.68 -2.17 -22.37
CA GLY A 495 -1.59 -1.02 -22.44
C GLY A 495 -0.92 0.27 -21.94
N LYS A 496 -0.18 0.22 -20.82
CA LYS A 496 0.55 1.37 -20.27
C LYS A 496 1.66 1.87 -21.19
N LEU A 497 2.39 0.95 -21.83
CA LEU A 497 3.45 1.32 -22.79
C LEU A 497 2.85 1.99 -24.03
N ILE A 498 1.73 1.50 -24.54
CA ILE A 498 1.03 2.11 -25.65
C ILE A 498 0.49 3.49 -25.28
N VAL A 499 -0.07 3.67 -24.09
CA VAL A 499 -0.47 4.99 -23.57
C VAL A 499 0.70 5.98 -23.63
N GLU A 500 1.90 5.57 -23.24
CA GLU A 500 3.08 6.43 -23.29
C GLU A 500 3.52 6.75 -24.73
N GLN A 501 3.44 5.76 -25.63
CA GLN A 501 3.70 5.99 -27.06
C GLN A 501 2.70 6.98 -27.67
N ILE A 502 1.41 6.85 -27.34
CA ILE A 502 0.37 7.79 -27.79
C ILE A 502 0.67 9.21 -27.29
N ARG A 503 1.08 9.37 -26.04
CA ARG A 503 1.50 10.67 -25.49
C ARG A 503 2.67 11.27 -26.24
N GLN A 504 3.66 10.44 -26.58
CA GLN A 504 4.80 10.89 -27.35
C GLN A 504 4.37 11.34 -28.76
N LEU A 505 3.52 10.55 -29.45
CA LEU A 505 2.98 10.94 -30.77
C LEU A 505 2.19 12.25 -30.70
N ASN A 506 1.39 12.45 -29.66
CA ASN A 506 0.66 13.70 -29.44
C ASN A 506 1.61 14.89 -29.21
N ALA A 507 2.69 14.68 -28.44
CA ALA A 507 3.71 15.71 -28.21
C ALA A 507 4.48 16.07 -29.49
N GLU A 508 4.63 15.13 -30.43
CA GLU A 508 5.23 15.32 -31.76
C GLU A 508 4.24 15.93 -32.78
N GLY A 509 2.97 16.18 -32.39
CA GLY A 509 1.92 16.68 -33.28
C GLY A 509 1.35 15.63 -34.25
N ARG A 510 1.64 14.35 -34.04
CA ARG A 510 1.20 13.21 -34.89
C ARG A 510 -0.11 12.59 -34.37
N SER A 511 -1.14 13.43 -34.22
CA SER A 511 -2.40 13.01 -33.61
C SER A 511 -3.13 11.92 -34.40
N ARG A 512 -2.97 11.84 -35.71
CA ARG A 512 -3.56 10.75 -36.52
C ARG A 512 -2.97 9.39 -36.18
N ASP A 513 -1.65 9.31 -36.10
CA ASP A 513 -0.95 8.06 -35.75
C ASP A 513 -1.31 7.65 -34.30
N ALA A 514 -1.47 8.62 -33.40
CA ALA A 514 -1.92 8.42 -32.03
C ALA A 514 -3.34 7.84 -31.96
N ILE A 515 -4.28 8.36 -32.77
CA ILE A 515 -5.67 7.88 -32.84
C ILE A 515 -5.71 6.43 -33.39
N GLU A 516 -4.98 6.16 -34.45
CA GLU A 516 -4.93 4.83 -35.08
C GLU A 516 -4.37 3.78 -34.11
N LEU A 517 -3.24 4.10 -33.45
CA LEU A 517 -2.64 3.25 -32.44
C LEU A 517 -3.58 3.03 -31.24
N GLY A 518 -4.28 4.08 -30.79
CA GLY A 518 -5.23 4.00 -29.67
C GLY A 518 -6.40 3.07 -29.99
N HIS A 519 -7.04 3.18 -31.15
CA HIS A 519 -8.13 2.29 -31.57
C HIS A 519 -7.67 0.84 -31.72
N ALA A 520 -6.50 0.61 -32.29
CA ALA A 520 -5.94 -0.74 -32.41
C ALA A 520 -5.74 -1.40 -31.04
N GLU A 521 -5.20 -0.66 -30.07
CA GLU A 521 -4.93 -1.19 -28.74
C GLU A 521 -6.18 -1.36 -27.86
N LEU A 522 -7.23 -0.53 -28.03
CA LEU A 522 -8.48 -0.66 -27.27
C LEU A 522 -9.12 -2.04 -27.41
N SER A 523 -9.02 -2.67 -28.59
CA SER A 523 -9.51 -4.04 -28.80
C SER A 523 -8.74 -5.09 -27.99
N LEU A 524 -7.52 -4.77 -27.58
CA LEU A 524 -6.59 -5.66 -26.89
C LEU A 524 -6.57 -5.41 -25.39
N SER A 525 -6.74 -4.14 -24.96
CA SER A 525 -6.64 -3.66 -23.60
C SER A 525 -7.84 -2.75 -23.24
N PRO A 526 -9.07 -3.25 -23.30
CA PRO A 526 -10.29 -2.42 -23.17
C PRO A 526 -10.47 -1.79 -21.78
N MET A 527 -9.78 -2.30 -20.77
CA MET A 527 -9.86 -1.79 -19.40
C MET A 527 -8.75 -0.79 -19.06
N GLU A 528 -7.84 -0.49 -19.98
CA GLU A 528 -6.79 0.50 -19.76
C GLU A 528 -7.34 1.93 -19.93
N ARG A 529 -7.64 2.59 -18.81
CA ARG A 529 -8.22 3.95 -18.75
C ARG A 529 -7.42 4.99 -19.53
N GLY A 530 -6.08 4.86 -19.46
CA GLY A 530 -5.17 5.78 -20.12
C GLY A 530 -5.37 5.84 -21.63
N LEU A 531 -5.78 4.74 -22.26
CA LEU A 531 -6.05 4.71 -23.70
C LEU A 531 -7.22 5.62 -24.08
N TYR A 532 -8.32 5.57 -23.33
CA TYR A 532 -9.49 6.42 -23.58
C TYR A 532 -9.17 7.91 -23.38
N ARG A 533 -8.38 8.23 -22.35
CA ARG A 533 -7.91 9.61 -22.12
C ARG A 533 -7.09 10.13 -23.28
N GLU A 534 -6.06 9.38 -23.68
CA GLU A 534 -5.16 9.82 -24.74
C GLU A 534 -5.85 9.87 -26.10
N LEU A 535 -6.79 8.95 -26.36
CA LEU A 535 -7.61 8.97 -27.57
C LEU A 535 -8.47 10.25 -27.59
N GLY A 536 -9.21 10.54 -26.52
CA GLY A 536 -9.99 11.78 -26.42
C GLY A 536 -9.14 13.03 -26.59
N TYR A 537 -7.94 13.07 -26.00
CA TYR A 537 -6.99 14.16 -26.16
C TYR A 537 -6.50 14.29 -27.61
N SER A 538 -6.16 13.17 -28.26
CA SER A 538 -5.70 13.14 -29.65
C SER A 538 -6.76 13.68 -30.63
N GLU A 539 -8.04 13.32 -30.37
CA GLU A 539 -9.18 13.82 -31.19
C GLU A 539 -9.35 15.35 -30.99
N ILE A 540 -9.24 15.86 -29.79
CA ILE A 540 -9.34 17.31 -29.53
C ILE A 540 -8.16 18.06 -30.14
N SER A 541 -6.93 17.63 -29.91
CA SER A 541 -5.71 18.31 -30.33
C SER A 541 -5.48 18.22 -31.84
N GLY A 542 -5.84 17.10 -32.44
CA GLY A 542 -5.71 16.85 -33.89
C GLY A 542 -6.83 17.40 -34.75
N ASN A 543 -7.76 18.22 -34.24
CA ASN A 543 -8.97 18.68 -34.92
C ASN A 543 -9.84 17.52 -35.44
N GLY A 544 -9.86 16.40 -34.73
CA GLY A 544 -10.68 15.23 -35.05
C GLY A 544 -12.16 15.39 -34.65
N SER A 545 -12.83 14.27 -34.38
CA SER A 545 -14.24 14.26 -34.01
C SER A 545 -14.49 14.55 -32.53
N LEU A 546 -15.15 15.69 -32.25
CA LEU A 546 -15.55 16.01 -30.86
C LEU A 546 -16.50 14.97 -30.26
N GLY A 547 -17.32 14.29 -31.09
CA GLY A 547 -18.19 13.21 -30.64
C GLY A 547 -17.41 11.96 -30.21
N VAL A 548 -16.33 11.60 -30.92
CA VAL A 548 -15.45 10.49 -30.55
C VAL A 548 -14.67 10.83 -29.27
N ALA A 549 -14.17 12.07 -29.15
CA ALA A 549 -13.52 12.53 -27.93
C ALA A 549 -14.43 12.42 -26.71
N ASP A 550 -15.68 12.87 -26.84
CA ASP A 550 -16.67 12.81 -25.78
C ASP A 550 -17.01 11.37 -25.37
N ALA A 551 -17.20 10.49 -26.36
CA ALA A 551 -17.42 9.06 -26.10
C ALA A 551 -16.24 8.39 -25.39
N ALA A 552 -14.99 8.73 -25.79
CA ALA A 552 -13.79 8.21 -25.14
C ALA A 552 -13.69 8.71 -23.69
N PHE A 553 -13.88 9.99 -23.44
CA PHE A 553 -13.88 10.56 -22.09
C PHE A 553 -15.01 10.00 -21.21
N ALA A 554 -16.20 9.78 -21.77
CA ALA A 554 -17.29 9.14 -21.05
C ALA A 554 -16.94 7.70 -20.64
N ALA A 555 -16.26 6.95 -21.52
CA ALA A 555 -15.76 5.63 -21.21
C ALA A 555 -14.67 5.65 -20.13
N GLU A 556 -13.75 6.62 -20.16
CA GLU A 556 -12.76 6.79 -19.07
C GLU A 556 -13.44 7.00 -17.72
N ARG A 557 -14.45 7.89 -17.64
CA ARG A 557 -15.22 8.12 -16.41
C ARG A 557 -15.98 6.87 -15.96
N ALA A 558 -16.58 6.15 -16.90
CA ALA A 558 -17.32 4.92 -16.61
C ALA A 558 -16.42 3.85 -15.97
N LEU A 559 -15.13 3.77 -16.32
CA LEU A 559 -14.15 2.83 -15.73
C LEU A 559 -13.71 3.21 -14.32
N ASN A 560 -13.96 4.44 -13.88
CA ASN A 560 -13.72 4.87 -12.49
C ASN A 560 -14.76 5.91 -12.07
N PRO A 561 -15.99 5.47 -11.76
CA PRO A 561 -17.13 6.35 -11.54
C PRO A 561 -17.05 7.18 -10.26
N THR A 562 -16.12 6.86 -9.36
CA THR A 562 -15.92 7.57 -8.09
C THR A 562 -14.81 8.63 -8.15
N SER A 563 -14.01 8.68 -9.21
CA SER A 563 -12.93 9.67 -9.35
C SER A 563 -13.46 11.09 -9.49
N ALA A 564 -12.94 12.00 -8.68
CA ALA A 564 -13.14 13.42 -8.85
C ALA A 564 -12.14 14.01 -9.86
N LYS A 565 -10.95 13.41 -9.96
CA LYS A 565 -9.86 13.91 -10.80
C LYS A 565 -10.15 13.75 -12.30
N ILE A 566 -10.76 12.64 -12.72
CA ILE A 566 -11.01 12.37 -14.14
C ILE A 566 -11.92 13.45 -14.77
N PRO A 567 -13.14 13.70 -14.24
CA PRO A 567 -13.99 14.74 -14.81
C PRO A 567 -13.40 16.15 -14.68
N TYR A 568 -12.57 16.42 -13.67
CA TYR A 568 -11.84 17.68 -13.55
C TYR A 568 -10.84 17.87 -14.70
N ASP A 569 -9.95 16.89 -14.92
CA ASP A 569 -8.93 16.93 -15.97
C ASP A 569 -9.58 17.06 -17.35
N GLN A 570 -10.67 16.33 -17.60
CA GLN A 570 -11.43 16.43 -18.84
C GLN A 570 -12.06 17.81 -19.01
N GLY A 571 -12.59 18.42 -17.95
CA GLY A 571 -13.12 19.78 -17.99
C GLY A 571 -12.05 20.82 -18.38
N ILE A 572 -10.80 20.65 -17.91
CA ILE A 572 -9.67 21.48 -18.36
C ILE A 572 -9.40 21.34 -19.85
N LEU A 573 -9.44 20.13 -20.38
CA LEU A 573 -9.24 19.88 -21.83
C LEU A 573 -10.34 20.55 -22.66
N TRP A 574 -11.59 20.45 -22.22
CA TRP A 574 -12.73 21.05 -22.91
C TRP A 574 -12.80 22.57 -22.80
N MET A 575 -12.24 23.18 -21.76
CA MET A 575 -12.31 24.63 -21.50
C MET A 575 -11.84 25.47 -22.70
N ASN A 576 -10.80 25.02 -23.40
CA ASN A 576 -10.22 25.72 -24.55
C ASN A 576 -10.91 25.35 -25.89
N ARG A 577 -11.82 24.38 -25.91
CA ARG A 577 -12.42 23.85 -27.13
C ARG A 577 -13.94 24.01 -27.17
N ASP A 578 -14.60 23.64 -26.09
CA ASP A 578 -16.05 23.75 -25.90
C ASP A 578 -16.37 23.91 -24.40
N ILE A 579 -16.38 25.16 -23.96
CA ILE A 579 -16.54 25.50 -22.56
C ILE A 579 -17.88 25.05 -21.97
N SER A 580 -18.91 24.81 -22.80
CA SER A 580 -20.23 24.35 -22.35
C SER A 580 -20.16 22.97 -21.69
N ARG A 581 -19.15 22.16 -22.06
CA ARG A 581 -18.91 20.83 -21.50
C ARG A 581 -18.16 20.85 -20.17
N THR A 582 -17.48 21.96 -19.86
CA THR A 582 -16.65 22.07 -18.65
C THR A 582 -17.50 22.09 -17.38
N ALA A 583 -18.61 22.86 -17.36
CA ALA A 583 -19.43 22.98 -16.14
C ALA A 583 -20.05 21.66 -15.68
N PRO A 584 -20.69 20.82 -16.53
CA PRO A 584 -21.20 19.51 -16.14
C PRO A 584 -20.11 18.58 -15.61
N LEU A 585 -18.93 18.59 -16.21
CA LEU A 585 -17.79 17.76 -15.80
C LEU A 585 -17.24 18.20 -14.42
N TRP A 586 -17.06 19.48 -14.21
CA TRP A 586 -16.63 20.00 -12.91
C TRP A 586 -17.72 19.82 -11.84
N GLY A 587 -18.99 19.83 -12.20
CA GLY A 587 -20.09 19.46 -11.31
C GLY A 587 -20.04 17.98 -10.91
N GLU A 588 -19.70 17.08 -11.84
CA GLU A 588 -19.47 15.66 -11.54
C GLU A 588 -18.26 15.50 -10.62
N ALA A 589 -17.15 16.20 -10.88
CA ALA A 589 -15.97 16.22 -10.02
C ALA A 589 -16.30 16.66 -8.59
N LEU A 590 -17.07 17.73 -8.42
CA LEU A 590 -17.51 18.20 -7.10
C LEU A 590 -18.36 17.18 -6.36
N ARG A 591 -19.34 16.56 -7.04
CA ARG A 591 -20.17 15.50 -6.42
C ARG A 591 -19.35 14.30 -5.98
N ASN A 592 -18.38 13.87 -6.80
CA ASN A 592 -17.49 12.76 -6.45
C ASN A 592 -16.56 13.15 -5.29
N HIS A 593 -16.00 14.36 -5.30
CA HIS A 593 -15.20 14.87 -4.19
C HIS A 593 -15.96 14.95 -2.87
N ALA A 594 -17.23 15.37 -2.91
CA ALA A 594 -18.10 15.36 -1.75
C ALA A 594 -18.34 13.94 -1.21
N ARG A 595 -18.55 12.95 -2.09
CA ARG A 595 -18.69 11.53 -1.70
C ARG A 595 -17.42 10.99 -1.04
N ILE A 596 -16.23 11.32 -1.58
CA ILE A 596 -14.94 10.94 -1.01
C ILE A 596 -14.81 11.52 0.41
N GLN A 597 -15.13 12.80 0.60
CA GLN A 597 -15.09 13.45 1.91
C GLN A 597 -16.08 12.81 2.90
N GLN A 598 -17.30 12.51 2.48
CA GLN A 598 -18.30 11.82 3.31
C GLN A 598 -17.87 10.40 3.69
N GLY A 599 -17.17 9.71 2.80
CA GLY A 599 -16.58 8.39 3.05
C GLY A 599 -15.36 8.40 3.98
N GLY A 600 -14.90 9.58 4.43
CA GLY A 600 -13.72 9.75 5.29
C GLY A 600 -12.40 9.71 4.53
N GLY A 601 -12.41 9.89 3.20
CA GLY A 601 -11.23 10.08 2.36
C GLY A 601 -10.61 11.48 2.56
N TYR A 602 -9.36 11.63 2.15
CA TYR A 602 -8.64 12.91 2.21
C TYR A 602 -9.11 13.84 1.09
N ALA A 603 -10.20 14.56 1.36
CA ALA A 603 -10.76 15.52 0.43
C ALA A 603 -11.14 16.81 1.17
N ASN A 604 -10.74 17.96 0.62
CA ASN A 604 -11.18 19.28 1.09
C ASN A 604 -12.07 19.92 0.01
N LEU A 605 -13.36 19.67 0.12
CA LEU A 605 -14.35 20.11 -0.86
C LEU A 605 -14.37 21.64 -1.01
N VAL A 606 -14.21 22.37 0.10
CA VAL A 606 -14.23 23.83 0.14
C VAL A 606 -13.05 24.41 -0.68
N GLU A 607 -11.85 23.93 -0.40
CA GLU A 607 -10.65 24.35 -1.13
C GLU A 607 -10.72 23.97 -2.61
N TYR A 608 -11.22 22.79 -2.89
CA TYR A 608 -11.39 22.31 -4.25
C TYR A 608 -12.35 23.17 -5.05
N TYR A 609 -13.50 23.50 -4.49
CA TYR A 609 -14.48 24.40 -5.12
C TYR A 609 -13.91 25.80 -5.31
N GLY A 610 -13.20 26.34 -4.33
CA GLY A 610 -12.52 27.65 -4.45
C GLY A 610 -11.50 27.68 -5.62
N ARG A 611 -10.77 26.58 -5.84
CA ARG A 611 -9.87 26.43 -7.02
C ARG A 611 -10.64 26.45 -8.33
N LEU A 612 -11.77 25.73 -8.43
CA LEU A 612 -12.59 25.71 -9.64
C LEU A 612 -13.15 27.11 -9.95
N LEU A 613 -13.66 27.82 -8.94
CA LEU A 613 -14.14 29.20 -9.12
C LEU A 613 -13.04 30.15 -9.57
N SER A 614 -11.83 30.02 -9.01
CA SER A 614 -10.67 30.82 -9.41
C SER A 614 -10.30 30.58 -10.88
N GLN A 615 -10.32 29.34 -11.36
CA GLN A 615 -10.06 29.01 -12.75
C GLN A 615 -11.18 29.45 -13.70
N ALA A 616 -12.42 29.45 -13.21
CA ALA A 616 -13.57 29.90 -13.99
C ALA A 616 -13.70 31.42 -14.11
N LYS A 617 -13.00 32.21 -13.27
CA LYS A 617 -13.08 33.70 -13.28
C LYS A 617 -12.95 34.35 -14.68
N PRO A 618 -12.05 33.91 -15.59
CA PRO A 618 -11.96 34.47 -16.92
C PRO A 618 -13.17 34.16 -17.82
N HIS A 619 -14.04 33.23 -17.40
CA HIS A 619 -15.17 32.72 -18.19
C HIS A 619 -16.50 32.92 -17.42
N PRO A 620 -17.19 34.08 -17.60
CA PRO A 620 -18.34 34.44 -16.77
C PRO A 620 -19.48 33.41 -16.77
N LEU A 621 -19.76 32.80 -17.94
CA LEU A 621 -20.81 31.78 -18.04
C LEU A 621 -20.45 30.50 -17.26
N LEU A 622 -19.21 30.06 -17.32
CA LEU A 622 -18.72 28.92 -16.56
C LEU A 622 -18.74 29.22 -15.06
N PHE A 623 -18.29 30.41 -14.68
CA PHE A 623 -18.34 30.87 -13.31
C PHE A 623 -19.76 30.84 -12.76
N GLN A 624 -20.72 31.38 -13.51
CA GLN A 624 -22.14 31.38 -13.11
C GLN A 624 -22.71 29.96 -13.01
N ALA A 625 -22.42 29.08 -13.97
CA ALA A 625 -22.86 27.70 -13.95
C ALA A 625 -22.34 26.91 -12.72
N LEU A 626 -21.12 27.22 -12.28
CA LEU A 626 -20.57 26.63 -11.06
C LEU A 626 -21.35 27.05 -9.80
N GLY A 627 -22.05 28.18 -9.82
CA GLY A 627 -22.89 28.64 -8.74
C GLY A 627 -24.03 27.67 -8.39
N GLU A 628 -24.55 26.92 -9.37
CA GLU A 628 -25.59 25.90 -9.12
C GLU A 628 -25.11 24.80 -8.16
N PHE A 629 -23.82 24.48 -8.18
CA PHE A 629 -23.23 23.47 -7.31
C PHE A 629 -22.95 23.97 -5.88
N SER A 630 -23.10 25.25 -5.63
CA SER A 630 -22.96 25.82 -4.28
C SER A 630 -24.01 25.24 -3.31
N THR A 631 -25.17 24.81 -3.84
CA THR A 631 -26.25 24.20 -3.05
C THR A 631 -25.92 22.82 -2.46
N LEU A 632 -24.80 22.19 -2.85
CA LEU A 632 -24.36 20.90 -2.33
C LEU A 632 -24.02 20.95 -0.83
N SER A 633 -23.56 22.08 -0.33
CA SER A 633 -23.35 22.28 1.11
C SER A 633 -23.35 23.77 1.48
N PRO A 634 -23.68 24.12 2.75
CA PRO A 634 -23.58 25.49 3.24
C PRO A 634 -22.16 26.09 3.08
N ASP A 635 -21.13 25.28 3.27
CA ASP A 635 -19.73 25.73 3.10
C ASP A 635 -19.43 26.18 1.66
N LEU A 636 -19.90 25.44 0.66
CA LEU A 636 -19.76 25.81 -0.74
C LEU A 636 -20.57 27.07 -1.07
N GLN A 637 -21.74 27.19 -0.46
CA GLN A 637 -22.58 28.36 -0.64
C GLN A 637 -21.87 29.63 -0.10
N ILE A 638 -21.22 29.54 1.05
CA ILE A 638 -20.41 30.64 1.61
C ILE A 638 -19.24 31.01 0.65
N VAL A 639 -18.52 30.00 0.12
CA VAL A 639 -17.42 30.24 -0.83
C VAL A 639 -17.92 30.88 -2.13
N TRP A 640 -19.06 30.44 -2.64
CA TRP A 640 -19.70 31.04 -3.81
C TRP A 640 -20.05 32.49 -3.58
N MET A 641 -20.73 32.80 -2.48
CA MET A 641 -21.10 34.14 -2.10
C MET A 641 -19.87 35.04 -1.94
N ALA A 642 -18.82 34.51 -1.30
CA ALA A 642 -17.56 35.24 -1.12
C ALA A 642 -16.86 35.57 -2.45
N SER A 643 -17.01 34.72 -3.46
CA SER A 643 -16.31 34.80 -4.75
C SER A 643 -17.11 35.54 -5.83
N SER A 644 -18.44 35.53 -5.75
CA SER A 644 -19.32 36.07 -6.79
C SER A 644 -19.50 37.60 -6.63
N PRO A 645 -19.16 38.38 -7.67
CA PRO A 645 -19.28 39.84 -7.59
C PRO A 645 -20.73 40.34 -7.49
N ASN A 646 -21.67 39.56 -7.97
CA ASN A 646 -23.09 39.94 -8.09
C ASN A 646 -23.92 39.62 -6.85
N VAL A 647 -23.38 38.86 -5.88
CA VAL A 647 -24.07 38.49 -4.66
C VAL A 647 -23.83 39.56 -3.60
N ARG A 648 -24.88 40.16 -3.06
CA ARG A 648 -24.78 41.08 -1.90
C ARG A 648 -24.95 40.24 -0.63
N MET A 649 -24.04 40.36 0.31
CA MET A 649 -24.05 39.59 1.56
C MET A 649 -25.23 39.99 2.45
N GLU A 650 -25.69 41.24 2.33
CA GLU A 650 -26.89 41.73 3.00
C GLU A 650 -28.15 40.98 2.58
N ASP A 651 -28.29 40.67 1.28
CA ASP A 651 -29.48 39.98 0.78
C ASP A 651 -29.50 38.53 1.32
N VAL A 652 -28.32 37.89 1.45
CA VAL A 652 -28.19 36.58 2.05
C VAL A 652 -28.45 36.56 3.55
N ALA A 653 -28.05 37.62 4.25
CA ALA A 653 -28.32 37.79 5.67
C ALA A 653 -29.83 37.98 6.01
N ASN A 654 -30.66 38.25 4.99
CA ASN A 654 -32.09 38.32 5.09
C ASN A 654 -32.80 36.97 4.79
N ASP A 655 -32.05 35.86 4.55
CA ASP A 655 -32.59 34.53 4.34
C ASP A 655 -32.52 33.70 5.64
N PRO A 656 -33.57 33.63 6.46
CA PRO A 656 -33.59 32.89 7.71
C PRO A 656 -33.33 31.39 7.50
N ALA A 657 -33.85 30.82 6.40
CA ALA A 657 -33.74 29.40 6.11
C ALA A 657 -32.27 28.98 5.79
N PHE A 658 -31.48 29.91 5.26
CA PHE A 658 -30.03 29.71 5.10
C PHE A 658 -29.30 29.82 6.44
N LEU A 659 -29.58 30.89 7.21
CA LEU A 659 -28.89 31.19 8.47
C LEU A 659 -29.08 30.11 9.54
N GLU A 660 -30.33 29.56 9.64
CA GLU A 660 -30.65 28.50 10.61
C GLU A 660 -29.87 27.19 10.36
N ARG A 661 -29.49 26.89 9.12
CA ARG A 661 -28.72 25.69 8.74
C ARG A 661 -27.25 25.78 9.07
N LEU A 662 -26.74 26.99 9.39
CA LEU A 662 -25.30 27.19 9.61
C LEU A 662 -24.89 26.72 11.00
N THR A 663 -23.90 25.86 11.05
CA THR A 663 -23.14 25.52 12.27
C THR A 663 -22.34 26.72 12.77
N PRO A 664 -21.94 26.78 14.06
CA PRO A 664 -21.11 27.87 14.58
C PRO A 664 -19.83 28.11 13.77
N ALA A 665 -19.21 27.07 13.22
CA ALA A 665 -18.03 27.20 12.35
C ALA A 665 -18.40 27.89 11.02
N GLN A 666 -19.51 27.50 10.40
CA GLN A 666 -20.00 28.08 9.14
C GLN A 666 -20.48 29.51 9.34
N ARG A 667 -21.14 29.82 10.46
CA ARG A 667 -21.49 31.23 10.84
C ARG A 667 -20.24 32.10 10.88
N ARG A 668 -19.18 31.64 11.49
CA ARG A 668 -17.88 32.32 11.53
C ARG A 668 -17.31 32.60 10.14
N GLU A 669 -17.25 31.58 9.27
CA GLU A 669 -16.75 31.73 7.89
C GLU A 669 -17.62 32.67 7.06
N PHE A 670 -18.95 32.66 7.24
CA PHE A 670 -19.87 33.58 6.61
C PHE A 670 -19.58 35.04 7.01
N LEU A 671 -19.42 35.30 8.32
CA LEU A 671 -19.10 36.64 8.81
C LEU A 671 -17.73 37.14 8.34
N ILE A 672 -16.72 36.26 8.30
CA ILE A 672 -15.39 36.57 7.78
C ILE A 672 -15.47 36.92 6.28
N SER A 673 -16.19 36.13 5.51
CA SER A 673 -16.40 36.34 4.08
C SER A 673 -17.11 37.69 3.82
N TRP A 674 -18.11 38.00 4.60
CA TRP A 674 -18.81 39.29 4.55
C TRP A 674 -17.87 40.47 4.87
N PHE A 675 -17.13 40.36 5.97
CA PHE A 675 -16.16 41.38 6.37
C PHE A 675 -15.11 41.63 5.27
N ASN A 676 -14.58 40.61 4.64
CA ASN A 676 -13.58 40.71 3.58
C ASN A 676 -14.13 41.37 2.31
N ARG A 677 -15.40 41.22 2.03
CA ARG A 677 -16.06 41.89 0.88
C ARG A 677 -16.46 43.34 1.11
N GLY A 678 -16.34 43.82 2.33
CA GLY A 678 -16.80 45.17 2.72
C GLY A 678 -18.22 45.13 3.31
N GLY A 679 -18.98 46.21 3.24
CA GLY A 679 -20.33 46.24 3.84
C GLY A 679 -20.30 46.29 5.38
N ARG A 680 -19.25 46.87 5.98
CA ARG A 680 -18.99 46.87 7.43
C ARG A 680 -20.15 47.39 8.25
N HIS A 681 -20.84 48.43 7.76
CA HIS A 681 -22.00 49.01 8.45
C HIS A 681 -23.17 48.03 8.48
N ALA A 682 -23.45 47.38 7.35
CA ALA A 682 -24.51 46.36 7.28
C ALA A 682 -24.21 45.12 8.14
N LEU A 683 -22.94 44.71 8.16
CA LEU A 683 -22.48 43.63 9.04
C LEU A 683 -22.65 43.98 10.53
N GLU A 684 -22.32 45.23 10.91
CA GLU A 684 -22.49 45.67 12.29
C GLU A 684 -23.98 45.71 12.69
N ASN A 685 -24.84 46.22 11.82
CA ASN A 685 -26.30 46.21 12.06
C ASN A 685 -26.87 44.78 12.18
N PHE A 686 -26.33 43.85 11.36
CA PHE A 686 -26.71 42.43 11.46
C PHE A 686 -26.31 41.84 12.82
N LEU A 687 -25.08 42.08 13.28
CA LEU A 687 -24.61 41.57 14.58
C LEU A 687 -25.37 42.19 15.75
N LEU A 688 -25.75 43.46 15.68
CA LEU A 688 -26.61 44.13 16.69
C LEU A 688 -28.02 43.51 16.75
N ALA A 689 -28.55 43.10 15.57
CA ALA A 689 -29.86 42.49 15.49
C ALA A 689 -29.84 40.98 15.89
N ASN A 690 -28.68 40.33 15.88
CA ASN A 690 -28.50 38.91 16.14
C ASN A 690 -27.41 38.67 17.21
N PRO A 691 -27.69 38.97 18.47
CA PRO A 691 -26.69 38.88 19.56
C PRO A 691 -26.18 37.45 19.82
N ASP A 692 -26.93 36.43 19.42
CA ASP A 692 -26.57 35.01 19.49
C ASP A 692 -25.37 34.63 18.53
N TRP A 693 -25.04 35.54 17.62
CA TRP A 693 -23.89 35.37 16.69
C TRP A 693 -22.60 35.97 17.23
N GLU A 694 -22.65 36.76 18.34
CA GLU A 694 -21.48 37.49 18.85
C GLU A 694 -20.30 36.54 19.20
N ASP A 695 -20.58 35.35 19.77
CA ASP A 695 -19.52 34.38 20.06
C ASP A 695 -18.84 33.84 18.79
N THR A 696 -19.55 33.81 17.66
CA THR A 696 -18.97 33.41 16.37
C THR A 696 -18.31 34.58 15.63
N ALA A 697 -18.66 35.82 15.97
CA ALA A 697 -18.16 37.04 15.35
C ALA A 697 -16.75 37.46 15.85
N TRP A 698 -16.17 36.80 16.85
CA TRP A 698 -14.89 37.18 17.45
C TRP A 698 -13.74 37.42 16.44
N PRO A 699 -13.57 36.62 15.32
CA PRO A 699 -12.49 36.92 14.36
C PRO A 699 -12.73 38.22 13.61
N VAL A 700 -14.00 38.55 13.32
CA VAL A 700 -14.37 39.82 12.70
C VAL A 700 -14.08 40.96 13.66
N ARG A 701 -14.41 40.82 14.94
CA ARG A 701 -14.09 41.79 15.99
C ARG A 701 -12.59 42.07 16.10
N VAL A 702 -11.79 41.01 16.12
CA VAL A 702 -10.31 41.13 16.13
C VAL A 702 -9.81 41.87 14.87
N ARG A 703 -10.33 41.53 13.68
CA ARG A 703 -9.95 42.24 12.45
C ARG A 703 -10.34 43.74 12.47
N GLN A 704 -11.50 44.08 13.01
CA GLN A 704 -11.89 45.46 13.23
C GLN A 704 -10.94 46.22 14.16
N MET A 705 -10.47 45.57 15.25
CA MET A 705 -9.45 46.12 16.14
C MET A 705 -8.14 46.37 15.40
N LEU A 706 -7.72 45.43 14.57
CA LEU A 706 -6.49 45.52 13.78
C LEU A 706 -6.55 46.64 12.72
N GLU A 707 -7.69 46.82 12.04
CA GLU A 707 -7.89 47.93 11.10
C GLU A 707 -7.77 49.30 11.81
N LYS A 708 -8.22 49.35 13.06
CA LYS A 708 -8.07 50.56 13.93
C LYS A 708 -6.69 50.67 14.56
N LYS A 709 -5.75 49.75 14.23
CA LYS A 709 -4.38 49.64 14.84
C LYS A 709 -4.43 49.36 16.36
N ASN A 710 -5.52 48.81 16.86
CA ASN A 710 -5.72 48.52 18.28
C ASN A 710 -5.18 47.13 18.63
N TYR A 711 -3.86 46.91 18.43
CA TYR A 711 -3.19 45.64 18.56
C TYR A 711 -3.27 45.05 19.99
N ALA A 712 -3.25 45.91 21.01
CA ALA A 712 -3.30 45.48 22.41
C ALA A 712 -4.63 44.75 22.74
N GLU A 713 -5.76 45.35 22.35
CA GLU A 713 -7.08 44.76 22.55
C GLU A 713 -7.24 43.46 21.71
N ALA A 714 -6.72 43.45 20.46
CA ALA A 714 -6.72 42.27 19.59
C ALA A 714 -5.97 41.10 20.24
N ILE A 715 -4.79 41.35 20.84
CA ILE A 715 -4.00 40.37 21.56
C ILE A 715 -4.76 39.82 22.78
N GLU A 716 -5.39 40.69 23.57
CA GLU A 716 -6.16 40.27 24.76
C GLU A 716 -7.43 39.47 24.37
N ALA A 717 -8.05 39.80 23.26
CA ALA A 717 -9.20 39.02 22.74
C ALA A 717 -8.77 37.62 22.31
N VAL A 718 -7.66 37.50 21.59
CA VAL A 718 -7.09 36.19 21.15
C VAL A 718 -6.57 35.40 22.32
N LYS A 719 -5.88 36.04 23.28
CA LYS A 719 -5.39 35.40 24.51
C LYS A 719 -6.52 34.75 25.29
N ARG A 720 -7.64 35.47 25.49
CA ARG A 720 -8.82 34.92 26.18
C ARG A 720 -9.45 33.77 25.40
N ARG A 721 -9.59 33.89 24.09
CA ARG A 721 -10.24 32.88 23.24
C ARG A 721 -9.50 31.54 23.22
N TYR A 722 -8.18 31.58 23.16
CA TYR A 722 -7.32 30.39 23.08
C TYR A 722 -6.75 29.98 24.45
N ASN A 723 -7.10 30.68 25.53
CA ASN A 723 -6.53 30.48 26.88
C ASN A 723 -5.01 30.42 26.86
N LEU A 724 -4.39 31.44 26.26
CA LEU A 724 -2.94 31.46 26.08
C LEU A 724 -2.25 32.00 27.34
N ASP A 725 -1.24 31.29 27.80
CA ASP A 725 -0.32 31.80 28.80
C ASP A 725 0.79 32.64 28.13
N LEU A 726 0.64 33.96 28.18
CA LEU A 726 1.61 34.94 27.74
C LEU A 726 2.31 35.59 28.94
N SER A 727 2.71 34.78 29.93
CA SER A 727 3.50 35.18 31.09
C SER A 727 4.91 34.56 31.06
N LEU A 728 5.84 35.23 31.75
CA LEU A 728 7.14 34.60 32.03
C LEU A 728 7.05 33.77 33.33
N PRO A 729 7.84 32.73 33.46
CA PRO A 729 7.88 31.97 34.70
C PRO A 729 8.34 32.84 35.86
N VAL A 730 7.75 32.62 37.03
CA VAL A 730 8.21 33.25 38.28
C VAL A 730 9.45 32.50 38.75
N LEU A 731 10.53 33.25 38.98
CA LEU A 731 11.80 32.70 39.46
C LEU A 731 11.94 32.86 40.98
N ASP A 732 12.49 31.87 41.64
CA ASP A 732 12.82 31.95 43.05
C ASP A 732 13.91 32.99 43.31
N SER A 733 13.89 33.58 44.50
CA SER A 733 14.87 34.63 44.90
C SER A 733 16.32 34.16 44.77
N HIS A 734 16.62 32.91 45.10
CA HIS A 734 17.95 32.31 44.93
C HIS A 734 18.45 32.33 43.45
N VAL A 735 17.55 32.10 42.50
CA VAL A 735 17.89 32.13 41.08
C VAL A 735 18.15 33.59 40.62
N LEU A 736 17.39 34.53 41.15
CA LEU A 736 17.54 35.97 40.82
C LEU A 736 18.81 36.60 41.43
N GLU A 737 19.29 36.10 42.57
CA GLU A 737 20.53 36.55 43.24
C GLU A 737 21.80 35.91 42.66
N GLY A 738 21.66 34.74 42.01
CA GLY A 738 22.75 34.00 41.39
C GLY A 738 23.43 34.76 40.24
N SER A 739 24.75 34.52 40.02
CA SER A 739 25.52 35.09 38.90
C SER A 739 25.21 34.47 37.54
N ASP A 740 24.83 33.21 37.52
CA ASP A 740 24.65 32.42 36.32
C ASP A 740 23.17 32.35 35.89
N PRO A 741 22.85 32.63 34.62
CA PRO A 741 21.49 32.55 34.13
C PRO A 741 21.04 31.07 33.99
N PRO A 742 19.74 30.76 34.19
CA PRO A 742 19.19 29.41 34.02
C PRO A 742 19.46 28.81 32.62
N VAL A 743 19.54 27.48 32.57
CA VAL A 743 19.74 26.74 31.29
C VAL A 743 18.50 26.77 30.41
N ASP A 744 17.30 26.66 31.01
CA ASP A 744 16.04 26.76 30.30
C ASP A 744 15.84 28.15 29.68
N LEU A 745 15.43 28.20 28.40
CA LEU A 745 15.30 29.46 27.66
C LEU A 745 14.28 30.41 28.31
N SER A 746 13.11 29.92 28.71
CA SER A 746 12.04 30.76 29.25
C SER A 746 12.40 31.28 30.66
N ALA A 747 13.04 30.47 31.49
CA ALA A 747 13.57 30.88 32.78
C ALA A 747 14.74 31.88 32.61
N ARG A 748 15.61 31.69 31.63
CA ARG A 748 16.71 32.60 31.31
C ARG A 748 16.23 33.98 30.83
N VAL A 749 15.21 33.98 29.99
CA VAL A 749 14.55 35.24 29.56
C VAL A 749 13.90 35.93 30.74
N ALA A 750 13.22 35.19 31.64
CA ALA A 750 12.62 35.74 32.83
C ALA A 750 13.71 36.37 33.78
N TYR A 751 14.87 35.71 33.91
CA TYR A 751 16.00 36.18 34.68
C TYR A 751 16.54 37.52 34.16
N PHE A 752 16.80 37.68 32.85
CA PHE A 752 17.28 38.95 32.30
C PHE A 752 16.22 40.05 32.38
N VAL A 753 14.94 39.71 32.17
CA VAL A 753 13.84 40.70 32.30
C VAL A 753 13.71 41.20 33.74
N ALA A 754 13.79 40.31 34.73
CA ALA A 754 13.70 40.67 36.17
C ALA A 754 14.85 41.61 36.61
N ARG A 755 16.02 41.46 35.98
CA ARG A 755 17.19 42.35 36.22
C ARG A 755 17.20 43.63 35.35
N GLY A 756 16.11 43.93 34.66
CA GLY A 756 15.99 45.15 33.81
C GLY A 756 16.73 45.07 32.46
N ASN A 757 17.35 43.91 32.12
CA ASN A 757 18.16 43.74 30.91
C ASN A 757 17.35 43.12 29.76
N SER A 758 16.35 43.89 29.28
CA SER A 758 15.46 43.45 28.18
C SER A 758 16.19 43.29 26.82
N VAL A 759 17.34 43.96 26.63
CA VAL A 759 18.12 43.82 25.38
C VAL A 759 18.76 42.44 25.32
N THR A 760 19.40 42.00 26.41
CA THR A 760 19.98 40.65 26.49
C THR A 760 18.87 39.58 26.36
N ALA A 761 17.73 39.77 27.02
CA ALA A 761 16.60 38.83 26.89
C ALA A 761 16.17 38.65 25.44
N ARG A 762 16.07 39.74 24.65
CA ARG A 762 15.72 39.66 23.20
C ARG A 762 16.80 38.94 22.39
N ARG A 763 18.09 39.22 22.69
CA ARG A 763 19.20 38.55 22.01
C ARG A 763 19.22 37.08 22.28
N GLU A 764 19.01 36.65 23.51
CA GLU A 764 18.92 35.23 23.89
C GLU A 764 17.85 34.47 23.09
N VAL A 765 16.66 35.05 22.93
CA VAL A 765 15.61 34.45 22.12
C VAL A 765 15.98 34.40 20.64
N ALA A 766 16.62 35.47 20.13
CA ALA A 766 16.96 35.59 18.72
C ALA A 766 18.07 34.60 18.29
N GLU A 767 19.06 34.37 19.18
CA GLU A 767 20.21 33.50 18.92
C GLU A 767 19.93 32.04 19.30
N SER A 768 18.82 31.72 20.00
CA SER A 768 18.43 30.38 20.41
C SER A 768 18.09 29.51 19.21
N ALA A 769 18.44 28.22 19.28
CA ALA A 769 17.96 27.19 18.37
C ALA A 769 16.41 27.09 18.33
N GLN A 770 15.72 27.57 19.37
CA GLN A 770 14.25 27.60 19.48
C GLN A 770 13.63 28.92 18.94
N ALA A 771 14.41 29.82 18.37
CA ALA A 771 13.94 31.13 17.92
C ALA A 771 12.72 31.12 17.00
N LYS A 772 12.59 30.11 16.15
CA LYS A 772 11.46 29.90 15.21
C LYS A 772 10.46 28.84 15.69
N GLN A 773 10.71 28.19 16.81
CA GLN A 773 9.82 27.20 17.43
C GLN A 773 8.73 27.91 18.25
N PRO A 774 7.63 27.22 18.62
CA PRO A 774 6.53 27.82 19.36
C PRO A 774 6.97 28.57 20.61
N GLU A 775 7.90 28.02 21.40
CA GLU A 775 8.37 28.67 22.64
C GLU A 775 9.13 29.97 22.37
N GLY A 776 10.01 30.00 21.39
CA GLY A 776 10.71 31.24 21.00
C GLY A 776 9.77 32.33 20.48
N LEU A 777 8.74 31.95 19.71
CA LEU A 777 7.71 32.85 19.22
C LEU A 777 6.83 33.41 20.35
N ARG A 778 6.44 32.56 21.31
CA ARG A 778 5.73 32.98 22.55
C ARG A 778 6.54 33.99 23.34
N LEU A 779 7.80 33.73 23.59
CA LEU A 779 8.70 34.63 24.31
C LEU A 779 8.91 35.95 23.58
N ARG A 780 9.02 35.96 22.25
CA ARG A 780 9.05 37.21 21.46
C ARG A 780 7.79 38.05 21.65
N CYS A 781 6.62 37.42 21.64
CA CYS A 781 5.36 38.10 21.92
C CYS A 781 5.37 38.75 23.32
N ILE A 782 5.75 37.99 24.34
CA ILE A 782 5.82 38.50 25.73
C ILE A 782 6.82 39.69 25.85
N LEU A 783 7.99 39.56 25.25
CA LEU A 783 9.02 40.62 25.32
C LEU A 783 8.58 41.90 24.57
N ALA A 784 7.86 41.78 23.47
CA ALA A 784 7.28 42.91 22.74
C ALA A 784 6.16 43.58 23.55
N LEU A 785 5.26 42.78 24.19
CA LEU A 785 4.24 43.34 25.10
C LEU A 785 4.85 44.10 26.27
N LYS A 786 5.89 43.56 26.92
CA LYS A 786 6.60 44.26 28.01
C LYS A 786 7.33 45.54 27.56
N ALA A 787 7.67 45.61 26.28
CA ALA A 787 8.27 46.80 25.68
C ALA A 787 7.25 47.87 25.23
N GLY A 788 5.94 47.55 25.31
CA GLY A 788 4.88 48.43 24.80
C GLY A 788 4.71 48.37 23.27
N ASP A 789 5.42 47.45 22.58
CA ASP A 789 5.32 47.31 21.11
C ASP A 789 4.24 46.30 20.78
N ALA A 790 2.99 46.73 20.81
CA ALA A 790 1.83 45.90 20.56
C ALA A 790 1.78 45.35 19.12
N GLN A 791 2.35 46.05 18.14
CA GLN A 791 2.40 45.62 16.75
C GLN A 791 3.40 44.46 16.56
N ALA A 792 4.60 44.55 17.13
CA ALA A 792 5.56 43.45 17.10
C ALA A 792 5.05 42.24 17.91
N ALA A 793 4.37 42.48 19.02
CA ALA A 793 3.73 41.46 19.81
C ALA A 793 2.65 40.70 19.01
N TRP A 794 1.81 41.41 18.26
CA TRP A 794 0.81 40.83 17.38
C TRP A 794 1.46 39.92 16.31
N SER A 795 2.50 40.41 15.63
CA SER A 795 3.22 39.64 14.61
C SER A 795 3.82 38.35 15.16
N ALA A 796 4.38 38.38 16.37
CA ALA A 796 4.91 37.20 17.05
C ALA A 796 3.80 36.22 17.47
N LEU A 797 2.66 36.76 17.94
CA LEU A 797 1.49 35.96 18.31
C LEU A 797 0.90 35.21 17.10
N GLN A 798 0.77 35.87 15.95
CA GLN A 798 0.33 35.24 14.72
C GLN A 798 1.25 34.07 14.32
N ALA A 799 2.57 34.30 14.34
CA ALA A 799 3.54 33.24 14.04
C ALA A 799 3.43 32.07 15.02
N TYR A 800 3.25 32.34 16.32
CA TYR A 800 3.03 31.32 17.34
C TYR A 800 1.77 30.47 17.12
N LEU A 801 0.64 31.10 16.75
CA LEU A 801 -0.61 30.40 16.50
C LEU A 801 -0.50 29.52 15.25
N ASN A 802 0.18 29.98 14.21
CA ASN A 802 0.42 29.22 12.99
C ASN A 802 1.26 27.95 13.27
N GLU A 803 2.36 28.10 14.03
CA GLU A 803 3.24 26.97 14.38
C GLU A 803 2.56 25.95 15.32
N THR A 804 1.72 26.41 16.25
CA THR A 804 1.02 25.51 17.17
C THR A 804 -0.19 24.82 16.58
N LYS A 805 -0.51 25.07 15.29
CA LYS A 805 -1.73 24.55 14.61
C LYS A 805 -3.02 24.78 15.39
N ARG A 806 -3.08 25.78 16.24
CA ARG A 806 -4.27 26.16 17.01
C ARG A 806 -5.35 26.86 16.15
N GLY A 807 -5.31 26.60 14.87
CA GLY A 807 -6.23 27.10 13.85
C GLY A 807 -5.54 28.13 12.95
N ASN A 808 -5.86 28.09 11.65
CA ASN A 808 -5.57 29.23 10.78
C ASN A 808 -6.28 30.42 11.38
N PHE A 809 -5.54 31.36 11.94
CA PHE A 809 -6.10 32.65 12.34
C PHE A 809 -6.62 33.31 11.07
N PRO A 810 -7.91 33.60 10.97
CA PRO A 810 -8.52 34.13 9.75
C PRO A 810 -8.00 35.50 9.35
#